data_edd3f6c2742ef9912e2a1a1743f5c19a
#
_entry.id   edd3f6c2742ef9912e2a1a1743f5c19a
#
_cell.length_a   1.000
_cell.length_b   1.000
_cell.length_c   1.000
_cell.angle_alpha   90.00
_cell.angle_beta   90.00
_cell.angle_gamma   90.00
#
_symmetry.space_group_name_H-M   'P 1'
#
loop_
_entity.id
_entity.type
_entity.pdbx_description
1 polymer ?
#
loop_
_entity_poly.entity_id
_entity_poly.type
_entity_poly.pdbx_seq_one_letter_code
_entity_poly.pdbx_strand_id
1 'polypeptide(L)'
;MEKKKLYIPSEDDYYSQPYIDEEEWRDTPVRHYYVHGGFRGTEKNGIEARFCFYFPEKEKYEERFFQYVSPAPGDEHENEWLRGEDDKISFCLTHGAYLVNSNQGGFIPEDGERLYKTSAQCAEFSRKVARKLYCYEHRPYGYIFGGSGGSFKTIGCMEMTEGIWNGGVPYVTANPMAVPNVFGPRVRVMRMLGEEKLKHLVDTMEPGGSGNIYEGLDDEQRMALEEATKMGFPKRGWFLWPTMEDGALMVLAPYIYNVFPDYFTDFWEKPGYAGADPNSNEAKARIQFETRVAELIGFRNDENNENYSSVDKSWQNMSAGQDITPQIRMKDIPEQGKNLFHCRIKVLSGKAKGKENSIEKIENDVITVGKAFDWSDSYHALTGLAVGDKIMLDNSDYLAMQTFQRHQVPDDSYHVYDQYRDKKGNPIYPQLPFLLSPIIAKNGGGEVPSGDIHGKVIAVCSLLDESAYPWHGDWYRHAVEQHLGEKTDEMFRLYYNDNCVHEDNTERLNDPKQSDPQHQVDYLGVLHQVLLDLADWCEKNKAPVPSTNYRYCDGQIEVPDRADERGGLQPVVKCFANGQKCIHVKAGETVTFTASIEVPNHTGTVTAATWDFEYTNDFSRREKLEMKENGHLANVKTTHIFKKPGTYFPVLKAQSSRTGTLDDIYVPVSYTHLRAHETRRH
;
A
#
# COMPACT_ATOMS: atom_id res chain seq x y z
N MET A 1 22.74 -13.36 17.36
CA MET A 1 22.73 -12.12 16.56
C MET A 1 23.53 -11.06 17.31
N GLU A 2 24.40 -10.30 16.64
CA GLU A 2 25.00 -9.11 17.25
C GLU A 2 23.88 -8.13 17.62
N LYS A 3 23.95 -7.54 18.84
CA LYS A 3 22.99 -6.51 19.23
C LYS A 3 23.17 -5.31 18.31
N LYS A 4 22.09 -4.88 17.66
CA LYS A 4 22.08 -3.63 16.89
C LYS A 4 22.43 -2.46 17.80
N LYS A 5 23.25 -1.54 17.32
CA LYS A 5 23.55 -0.30 18.07
C LYS A 5 22.39 0.66 17.88
N LEU A 6 21.68 0.94 18.97
CA LEU A 6 20.57 1.89 18.96
C LEU A 6 21.08 3.33 18.72
N TYR A 7 20.30 4.08 17.99
CA TYR A 7 20.57 5.48 17.71
C TYR A 7 20.20 6.37 18.89
N ILE A 8 21.09 7.25 19.28
CA ILE A 8 20.92 8.21 20.37
C ILE A 8 21.01 9.62 19.77
N PRO A 9 19.89 10.36 19.62
CA PRO A 9 19.87 11.68 18.98
C PRO A 9 20.82 12.71 19.59
N SER A 10 21.02 12.67 20.92
CA SER A 10 21.90 13.62 21.62
C SER A 10 23.39 13.40 21.37
N GLU A 11 23.80 12.28 20.79
CA GLU A 11 25.18 11.93 20.44
C GLU A 11 25.51 12.23 18.97
N ASP A 12 24.53 12.70 18.19
CA ASP A 12 24.70 12.96 16.75
C ASP A 12 24.88 14.46 16.46
N ASP A 13 26.11 14.86 16.33
CA ASP A 13 26.46 16.26 16.03
C ASP A 13 26.01 16.73 14.64
N TYR A 14 25.69 15.80 13.72
CA TYR A 14 25.19 16.14 12.39
C TYR A 14 23.89 16.94 12.41
N TYR A 15 23.02 16.70 13.41
CA TYR A 15 21.77 17.43 13.62
C TYR A 15 21.84 18.49 14.73
N SER A 16 23.03 18.92 15.12
CA SER A 16 23.22 19.81 16.28
C SER A 16 22.73 21.25 16.07
N GLN A 17 22.38 21.66 14.85
CA GLN A 17 21.99 23.02 14.52
C GLN A 17 20.53 23.14 14.01
N PRO A 18 19.53 22.82 14.86
CA PRO A 18 18.14 23.04 14.48
C PRO A 18 17.83 24.54 14.37
N TYR A 19 16.95 24.90 13.43
CA TYR A 19 16.49 26.26 13.27
C TYR A 19 14.99 26.28 12.98
N ILE A 20 14.35 27.41 13.28
CA ILE A 20 12.96 27.72 12.91
C ILE A 20 13.04 28.91 11.95
N ASP A 21 12.41 28.82 10.80
CA ASP A 21 12.33 29.90 9.80
C ASP A 21 10.90 30.44 9.65
N GLU A 22 9.88 29.71 10.10
CA GLU A 22 8.50 30.19 10.13
C GLU A 22 7.78 29.72 11.40
N GLU A 23 7.08 30.63 12.06
CA GLU A 23 6.18 30.32 13.17
C GLU A 23 4.98 31.29 13.17
N GLU A 24 3.78 30.74 13.17
CA GLU A 24 2.56 31.53 13.10
C GLU A 24 1.31 30.77 13.61
N TRP A 25 0.24 31.52 13.91
CA TRP A 25 -1.06 30.93 14.11
C TRP A 25 -1.81 30.79 12.79
N ARG A 26 -2.30 29.58 12.48
CA ARG A 26 -3.14 29.25 11.33
C ARG A 26 -4.52 28.83 11.81
N ASP A 27 -5.58 29.23 11.06
CA ASP A 27 -6.96 28.90 11.42
C ASP A 27 -7.53 27.70 10.64
N THR A 28 -6.78 27.21 9.66
CA THR A 28 -7.14 26.07 8.78
C THR A 28 -6.07 24.97 8.80
N PRO A 29 -6.44 23.69 8.74
CA PRO A 29 -7.81 23.14 8.73
C PRO A 29 -8.54 23.33 10.08
N VAL A 30 -7.85 23.32 11.19
CA VAL A 30 -8.28 23.65 12.56
C VAL A 30 -7.27 24.63 13.15
N ARG A 31 -7.69 25.53 14.03
CA ARG A 31 -6.81 26.52 14.66
C ARG A 31 -5.62 25.87 15.35
N HIS A 32 -4.40 26.22 14.96
CA HIS A 32 -3.16 25.68 15.49
C HIS A 32 -1.99 26.66 15.38
N TYR A 33 -0.95 26.43 16.19
CA TYR A 33 0.33 27.11 16.05
C TYR A 33 1.24 26.27 15.15
N TYR A 34 1.60 26.83 14.01
CA TYR A 34 2.47 26.22 13.02
C TYR A 34 3.93 26.60 13.27
N VAL A 35 4.82 25.64 13.13
CA VAL A 35 6.28 25.83 13.22
C VAL A 35 6.94 25.05 12.10
N HIS A 36 7.70 25.76 11.27
CA HIS A 36 8.52 25.17 10.22
C HIS A 36 10.01 25.44 10.46
N GLY A 37 10.86 24.54 9.98
CA GLY A 37 12.31 24.68 10.08
C GLY A 37 13.07 23.46 9.60
N GLY A 38 14.33 23.36 10.04
CA GLY A 38 15.19 22.27 9.62
C GLY A 38 16.45 22.16 10.50
N PHE A 39 17.43 21.43 10.00
CA PHE A 39 18.73 21.22 10.65
C PHE A 39 19.84 21.68 9.72
N ARG A 40 20.52 22.80 10.04
CA ARG A 40 21.58 23.37 9.21
C ARG A 40 22.75 22.40 9.10
N GLY A 41 23.34 22.33 7.92
CA GLY A 41 24.49 21.47 7.63
C GLY A 41 24.14 20.01 7.37
N THR A 42 22.84 19.68 7.29
CA THR A 42 22.37 18.31 6.95
C THR A 42 22.07 18.14 5.46
N GLU A 43 22.43 19.10 4.62
CA GLU A 43 22.21 19.01 3.19
C GLU A 43 23.00 17.86 2.57
N LYS A 44 22.30 16.99 1.85
CA LYS A 44 22.87 15.89 1.09
C LYS A 44 22.09 15.74 -0.22
N ASN A 45 22.76 15.72 -1.35
CA ASN A 45 22.16 15.72 -2.69
C ASN A 45 21.14 16.86 -2.89
N GLY A 46 21.40 18.04 -2.33
CA GLY A 46 20.50 19.20 -2.41
C GLY A 46 19.28 19.15 -1.48
N ILE A 47 19.19 18.16 -0.59
CA ILE A 47 18.08 17.98 0.34
C ILE A 47 18.57 18.17 1.78
N GLU A 48 18.06 19.19 2.44
CA GLU A 48 18.26 19.44 3.88
C GLU A 48 17.18 18.72 4.68
N ALA A 49 17.48 18.25 5.89
CA ALA A 49 16.49 17.67 6.80
C ALA A 49 15.57 18.78 7.34
N ARG A 50 14.27 18.68 7.04
CA ARG A 50 13.24 19.68 7.36
C ARG A 50 12.05 19.09 8.07
N PHE A 51 11.29 19.95 8.77
CA PHE A 51 10.12 19.57 9.56
C PHE A 51 9.04 20.63 9.56
N CYS A 52 7.80 20.18 9.78
CA CYS A 52 6.63 20.98 10.18
C CYS A 52 6.04 20.42 11.46
N PHE A 53 5.68 21.30 12.39
CA PHE A 53 4.96 20.96 13.61
C PHE A 53 3.64 21.74 13.67
N TYR A 54 2.58 21.07 14.09
CA TYR A 54 1.23 21.62 14.18
C TYR A 54 0.74 21.47 15.61
N PHE A 55 0.75 22.55 16.41
CA PHE A 55 0.47 22.53 17.84
C PHE A 55 -0.97 22.97 18.14
N PRO A 56 -1.77 22.22 18.94
CA PRO A 56 -3.08 22.66 19.39
C PRO A 56 -3.00 23.89 20.32
N GLU A 57 -4.15 24.53 20.57
CA GLU A 57 -4.29 25.50 21.66
C GLU A 57 -3.97 24.83 23.00
N LYS A 58 -3.40 25.60 23.92
CA LYS A 58 -2.89 25.08 25.21
C LYS A 58 -3.94 24.30 26.01
N GLU A 59 -5.18 24.76 25.95
CA GLU A 59 -6.31 24.17 26.68
C GLU A 59 -6.74 22.80 26.15
N LYS A 60 -6.36 22.49 24.91
CA LYS A 60 -6.67 21.22 24.23
C LYS A 60 -5.53 20.21 24.30
N TYR A 61 -4.34 20.65 24.71
CA TYR A 61 -3.16 19.81 24.65
C TYR A 61 -3.10 18.79 25.80
N GLU A 62 -2.94 17.51 25.44
CA GLU A 62 -2.91 16.36 26.37
C GLU A 62 -1.52 15.69 26.47
N GLU A 63 -0.44 16.47 26.37
CA GLU A 63 0.95 16.04 26.57
C GLU A 63 1.41 14.88 25.67
N ARG A 64 0.91 14.84 24.43
CA ARG A 64 1.29 13.83 23.43
C ARG A 64 1.48 14.43 22.05
N PHE A 65 2.17 13.66 21.19
CA PHE A 65 2.21 13.93 19.76
C PHE A 65 2.11 12.65 18.94
N PHE A 66 1.63 12.80 17.71
CA PHE A 66 1.75 11.82 16.66
C PHE A 66 2.76 12.31 15.61
N GLN A 67 3.59 11.41 15.12
CA GLN A 67 4.51 11.67 14.02
C GLN A 67 4.16 10.79 12.84
N TYR A 68 3.82 11.43 11.73
CA TYR A 68 3.59 10.73 10.48
C TYR A 68 4.89 10.56 9.70
N VAL A 69 5.07 9.38 9.12
CA VAL A 69 6.18 9.08 8.19
C VAL A 69 5.61 8.59 6.87
N SER A 70 5.84 9.38 5.84
CA SER A 70 5.37 9.16 4.48
C SER A 70 6.03 7.93 3.83
N PRO A 71 5.31 7.21 2.94
CA PRO A 71 5.91 6.18 2.08
C PRO A 71 7.05 6.72 1.21
N ALA A 72 6.90 7.93 0.68
CA ALA A 72 7.90 8.62 -0.13
C ALA A 72 8.42 9.85 0.63
N PRO A 73 9.65 9.80 1.19
CA PRO A 73 10.20 10.94 1.91
C PRO A 73 10.54 12.06 0.95
N GLY A 74 10.25 13.31 1.31
CA GLY A 74 10.63 14.43 0.47
C GLY A 74 9.89 15.74 0.71
N ASP A 75 8.67 15.70 1.25
CA ASP A 75 7.88 16.90 1.52
C ASP A 75 7.39 16.93 2.96
N GLU A 76 7.88 17.90 3.73
CA GLU A 76 7.44 18.16 5.10
C GLU A 76 6.02 18.74 5.18
N HIS A 77 5.46 19.23 4.06
CA HIS A 77 4.12 19.84 3.96
C HIS A 77 3.03 18.87 3.50
N GLU A 78 3.35 17.62 3.23
CA GLU A 78 2.43 16.62 2.65
C GLU A 78 1.05 16.60 3.32
N ASN A 79 0.98 16.70 4.65
CA ASN A 79 -0.27 16.66 5.39
C ASN A 79 -1.15 17.93 5.24
N GLU A 80 -0.63 19.01 4.69
CA GLU A 80 -1.39 20.25 4.48
C GLU A 80 -2.42 20.14 3.33
N TRP A 81 -2.26 19.16 2.45
CA TRP A 81 -3.13 18.91 1.30
C TRP A 81 -4.27 17.93 1.58
N LEU A 82 -4.16 17.14 2.65
CA LEU A 82 -5.11 16.10 3.01
C LEU A 82 -6.39 16.71 3.59
N ARG A 83 -7.53 16.06 3.36
CA ARG A 83 -8.86 16.52 3.79
C ARG A 83 -9.72 15.36 4.24
N GLY A 84 -10.84 15.67 4.90
CA GLY A 84 -11.79 14.66 5.35
C GLY A 84 -11.22 13.74 6.41
N GLU A 85 -11.47 12.45 6.30
CA GLU A 85 -10.97 11.44 7.24
C GLU A 85 -9.44 11.28 7.18
N ASP A 86 -8.80 11.67 6.07
CA ASP A 86 -7.35 11.61 5.90
C ASP A 86 -6.62 12.86 6.42
N ASP A 87 -7.34 13.86 6.94
CA ASP A 87 -6.76 15.07 7.54
C ASP A 87 -6.10 14.74 8.90
N LYS A 88 -4.82 14.37 8.84
CA LYS A 88 -4.02 13.99 10.01
C LYS A 88 -3.78 15.17 10.96
N ILE A 89 -3.73 16.40 10.44
CA ILE A 89 -3.59 17.60 11.27
C ILE A 89 -4.81 17.73 12.17
N SER A 90 -6.02 17.76 11.59
CA SER A 90 -7.25 17.90 12.35
C SER A 90 -7.48 16.74 13.31
N PHE A 91 -7.18 15.50 12.87
CA PHE A 91 -7.26 14.34 13.76
C PHE A 91 -6.39 14.51 15.02
N CYS A 92 -5.11 14.84 14.86
CA CYS A 92 -4.19 14.99 15.97
C CYS A 92 -4.63 16.11 16.92
N LEU A 93 -4.95 17.29 16.38
CA LEU A 93 -5.32 18.45 17.17
C LEU A 93 -6.63 18.24 17.94
N THR A 94 -7.61 17.57 17.34
CA THR A 94 -8.89 17.26 17.98
C THR A 94 -8.73 16.28 19.13
N HIS A 95 -7.73 15.39 19.05
CA HIS A 95 -7.43 14.39 20.08
C HIS A 95 -6.28 14.78 21.01
N GLY A 96 -6.07 16.09 21.21
CA GLY A 96 -5.15 16.61 22.20
C GLY A 96 -3.66 16.41 21.92
N ALA A 97 -3.31 16.07 20.69
CA ALA A 97 -1.93 15.85 20.27
C ALA A 97 -1.45 16.95 19.32
N TYR A 98 -0.15 17.24 19.31
CA TYR A 98 0.42 17.92 18.14
C TYR A 98 0.89 16.91 17.10
N LEU A 99 0.92 17.33 15.82
CA LEU A 99 1.44 16.53 14.72
C LEU A 99 2.88 16.94 14.44
N VAL A 100 3.74 15.96 14.22
CA VAL A 100 5.10 16.11 13.68
C VAL A 100 5.13 15.54 12.28
N ASN A 101 5.54 16.34 11.32
CA ASN A 101 5.86 15.91 9.96
C ASN A 101 7.29 16.31 9.58
N SER A 102 7.89 15.60 8.66
CA SER A 102 9.25 15.90 8.16
C SER A 102 9.43 15.34 6.76
N ASN A 103 10.38 15.89 6.01
CA ASN A 103 10.84 15.28 4.77
C ASN A 103 11.73 14.04 5.00
N GLN A 104 11.87 13.58 6.26
CA GLN A 104 12.68 12.43 6.65
C GLN A 104 14.16 12.52 6.17
N GLY A 105 14.61 13.71 5.82
CA GLY A 105 15.94 13.97 5.24
C GLY A 105 16.05 13.64 3.75
N GLY A 106 14.93 13.33 3.08
CA GLY A 106 14.87 12.90 1.69
C GLY A 106 15.26 11.44 1.47
N PHE A 107 15.00 10.93 0.28
CA PHE A 107 15.42 9.58 -0.11
C PHE A 107 16.84 9.60 -0.68
N ILE A 108 17.76 8.99 0.04
CA ILE A 108 19.18 8.85 -0.36
C ILE A 108 19.52 7.37 -0.26
N PRO A 109 19.56 6.64 -1.38
CA PRO A 109 19.72 5.18 -1.38
C PRO A 109 20.93 4.66 -0.59
N GLU A 110 22.04 5.43 -0.56
CA GLU A 110 23.27 5.04 0.15
C GLU A 110 23.25 5.41 1.65
N ASP A 111 22.13 6.01 2.14
CA ASP A 111 22.02 6.52 3.51
C ASP A 111 20.62 6.29 4.08
N GLY A 112 20.15 5.06 4.04
CA GLY A 112 18.83 4.70 4.55
C GLY A 112 18.64 4.98 6.05
N GLU A 113 19.71 4.97 6.84
CA GLU A 113 19.67 5.33 8.26
C GLU A 113 19.21 6.77 8.50
N ARG A 114 19.40 7.66 7.52
CA ARG A 114 18.94 9.04 7.57
C ARG A 114 17.45 9.16 7.85
N LEU A 115 16.65 8.22 7.37
CA LEU A 115 15.18 8.18 7.53
C LEU A 115 14.78 8.16 9.02
N TYR A 116 15.28 7.18 9.79
CA TYR A 116 14.94 7.09 11.21
C TYR A 116 15.70 8.12 12.05
N LYS A 117 16.93 8.49 11.67
CA LYS A 117 17.72 9.51 12.37
C LYS A 117 17.04 10.89 12.28
N THR A 118 16.68 11.34 11.08
CA THR A 118 15.93 12.60 10.90
C THR A 118 14.61 12.58 11.66
N SER A 119 13.84 11.49 11.55
CA SER A 119 12.58 11.35 12.27
C SER A 119 12.75 11.46 13.79
N ALA A 120 13.78 10.82 14.35
CA ALA A 120 14.10 10.90 15.78
C ALA A 120 14.52 12.31 16.21
N GLN A 121 15.33 12.99 15.40
CA GLN A 121 15.75 14.38 15.69
C GLN A 121 14.57 15.35 15.65
N CYS A 122 13.65 15.18 14.69
CA CYS A 122 12.41 15.96 14.61
C CYS A 122 11.55 15.74 15.86
N ALA A 123 11.37 14.47 16.30
CA ALA A 123 10.67 14.15 17.52
C ALA A 123 11.26 14.84 18.76
N GLU A 124 12.58 14.75 18.92
CA GLU A 124 13.26 15.38 20.06
C GLU A 124 13.23 16.91 20.01
N PHE A 125 13.36 17.50 18.82
CA PHE A 125 13.28 18.95 18.68
C PHE A 125 11.84 19.47 18.89
N SER A 126 10.83 18.75 18.39
CA SER A 126 9.42 19.09 18.63
C SER A 126 9.07 19.15 20.11
N ARG A 127 9.61 18.24 20.94
CA ARG A 127 9.45 18.27 22.38
C ARG A 127 10.05 19.52 23.01
N LYS A 128 11.20 20.01 22.51
CA LYS A 128 11.82 21.27 23.00
C LYS A 128 10.92 22.46 22.68
N VAL A 129 10.31 22.48 21.47
CA VAL A 129 9.35 23.52 21.07
C VAL A 129 8.07 23.43 21.91
N ALA A 130 7.48 22.25 22.08
CA ALA A 130 6.29 22.03 22.90
C ALA A 130 6.52 22.48 24.35
N ARG A 131 7.69 22.16 24.93
CA ARG A 131 8.07 22.61 26.28
C ARG A 131 8.08 24.13 26.41
N LYS A 132 8.60 24.81 25.40
CA LYS A 132 8.63 26.29 25.37
C LYS A 132 7.23 26.89 25.24
N LEU A 133 6.35 26.28 24.42
CA LEU A 133 4.99 26.77 24.19
C LEU A 133 4.08 26.55 25.40
N TYR A 134 4.15 25.36 26.00
CA TYR A 134 3.17 24.91 26.99
C TYR A 134 3.68 25.00 28.43
N CYS A 135 4.98 25.19 28.63
CA CYS A 135 5.64 25.28 29.95
C CYS A 135 5.49 23.99 30.78
N TYR A 136 5.58 22.81 30.15
CA TYR A 136 5.49 21.54 30.86
C TYR A 136 6.81 21.08 31.44
N GLU A 137 6.71 20.36 32.57
CA GLU A 137 7.85 19.66 33.18
C GLU A 137 7.99 18.22 32.68
N HIS A 138 6.87 17.58 32.33
CA HIS A 138 6.86 16.21 31.85
C HIS A 138 7.25 16.11 30.37
N ARG A 139 7.87 14.99 30.02
CA ARG A 139 8.20 14.69 28.64
C ARG A 139 6.95 14.20 27.90
N PRO A 140 6.49 14.85 26.82
CA PRO A 140 5.34 14.40 26.07
C PRO A 140 5.51 12.98 25.52
N TYR A 141 4.43 12.20 25.58
CA TYR A 141 4.38 10.90 24.90
C TYR A 141 4.47 11.09 23.40
N GLY A 142 5.15 10.17 22.71
CA GLY A 142 5.33 10.22 21.27
C GLY A 142 4.88 8.93 20.62
N TYR A 143 4.19 9.05 19.50
CA TYR A 143 3.71 7.93 18.71
C TYR A 143 4.06 8.16 17.25
N ILE A 144 4.62 7.12 16.59
CA ILE A 144 4.99 7.19 15.19
C ILE A 144 4.08 6.29 14.36
N PHE A 145 3.67 6.74 13.18
CA PHE A 145 2.82 5.93 12.31
C PHE A 145 3.08 6.22 10.83
N GLY A 146 2.86 5.22 10.00
CA GLY A 146 3.01 5.33 8.56
C GLY A 146 2.53 4.08 7.85
N GLY A 147 2.01 4.26 6.63
CA GLY A 147 1.49 3.19 5.80
C GLY A 147 2.45 2.78 4.69
N SER A 148 2.32 1.55 4.18
CA SER A 148 3.10 1.06 3.04
C SER A 148 4.62 1.22 3.26
N GLY A 149 5.31 1.98 2.41
CA GLY A 149 6.71 2.39 2.64
C GLY A 149 6.93 3.12 3.96
N GLY A 150 5.92 3.85 4.47
CA GLY A 150 5.93 4.46 5.80
C GLY A 150 5.89 3.44 6.93
N SER A 151 5.29 2.26 6.71
CA SER A 151 5.32 1.16 7.69
C SER A 151 6.74 0.61 7.88
N PHE A 152 7.56 0.52 6.83
CA PHE A 152 8.98 0.17 6.92
C PHE A 152 9.73 1.10 7.86
N LYS A 153 9.50 2.41 7.67
CA LYS A 153 10.16 3.47 8.45
C LYS A 153 9.67 3.50 9.88
N THR A 154 8.37 3.29 10.10
CA THR A 154 7.81 3.12 11.44
C THR A 154 8.47 1.95 12.18
N ILE A 155 8.61 0.79 11.52
CA ILE A 155 9.29 -0.38 12.05
C ILE A 155 10.77 -0.04 12.31
N GLY A 156 11.47 0.55 11.33
CA GLY A 156 12.87 0.96 11.48
C GLY A 156 13.08 1.92 12.66
N CYS A 157 12.19 2.90 12.84
CA CYS A 157 12.21 3.79 13.99
C CYS A 157 12.04 3.05 15.33
N MET A 158 11.07 2.11 15.39
CA MET A 158 10.79 1.36 16.61
C MET A 158 11.88 0.33 16.96
N GLU A 159 12.63 -0.18 15.99
CA GLU A 159 13.72 -1.14 16.21
C GLU A 159 15.11 -0.47 16.39
N MET A 160 15.31 0.73 15.83
CA MET A 160 16.63 1.38 15.82
C MET A 160 16.79 2.47 16.89
N THR A 161 15.72 2.79 17.62
CA THR A 161 15.75 3.80 18.69
C THR A 161 15.08 3.27 19.97
N GLU A 162 15.47 3.80 21.11
CA GLU A 162 14.82 3.53 22.40
C GLU A 162 14.42 4.84 23.07
N GLY A 163 13.19 4.88 23.59
CA GLY A 163 12.68 6.03 24.35
C GLY A 163 12.39 7.28 23.52
N ILE A 164 12.50 7.25 22.19
CA ILE A 164 12.10 8.37 21.33
C ILE A 164 10.59 8.37 21.17
N TRP A 165 10.00 7.23 20.81
CA TRP A 165 8.58 7.03 20.77
C TRP A 165 8.14 5.98 21.81
N ASN A 166 6.99 6.19 22.41
CA ASN A 166 6.37 5.23 23.34
C ASN A 166 5.71 4.07 22.58
N GLY A 167 5.32 4.34 21.34
CA GLY A 167 4.78 3.30 20.47
C GLY A 167 4.70 3.70 19.00
N GLY A 168 4.39 2.70 18.16
CA GLY A 168 4.28 2.85 16.71
C GLY A 168 3.11 2.10 16.11
N VAL A 169 2.55 2.64 15.00
CA VAL A 169 1.49 2.01 14.21
C VAL A 169 1.96 1.90 12.75
N PRO A 170 2.65 0.82 12.38
CA PRO A 170 2.80 0.47 10.98
C PRO A 170 1.44 -0.03 10.44
N TYR A 171 0.88 0.63 9.42
CA TYR A 171 -0.37 0.21 8.79
C TYR A 171 -0.19 -0.10 7.31
N VAL A 172 -1.14 -0.84 6.69
CA VAL A 172 -0.90 -1.58 5.44
C VAL A 172 0.53 -2.11 5.45
N THR A 173 0.79 -2.89 6.49
CA THR A 173 2.14 -3.24 6.94
C THR A 173 2.83 -4.06 5.88
N ALA A 174 3.87 -3.49 5.30
CA ALA A 174 4.65 -4.13 4.26
C ALA A 174 5.97 -4.67 4.81
N ASN A 175 6.45 -5.76 4.22
CA ASN A 175 7.74 -6.34 4.55
C ASN A 175 8.76 -5.94 3.47
N PRO A 176 9.72 -5.06 3.77
CA PRO A 176 10.69 -4.60 2.77
C PRO A 176 11.61 -5.70 2.25
N MET A 177 11.72 -6.82 2.97
CA MET A 177 12.44 -8.00 2.50
C MET A 177 11.69 -8.76 1.40
N ALA A 178 10.36 -8.63 1.33
CA ALA A 178 9.53 -9.25 0.31
C ALA A 178 9.25 -8.34 -0.88
N VAL A 179 9.02 -7.05 -0.62
CA VAL A 179 8.74 -6.03 -1.64
C VAL A 179 10.07 -5.61 -2.31
N PRO A 180 10.14 -5.48 -3.62
CA PRO A 180 9.08 -5.67 -4.63
C PRO A 180 9.00 -7.08 -5.23
N ASN A 181 9.72 -8.06 -4.74
CA ASN A 181 9.78 -9.43 -5.29
C ASN A 181 8.40 -10.07 -5.48
N VAL A 182 7.42 -9.75 -4.62
CA VAL A 182 6.06 -10.32 -4.67
C VAL A 182 5.24 -9.85 -5.86
N PHE A 183 5.60 -8.74 -6.51
CA PHE A 183 4.85 -8.20 -7.66
C PHE A 183 5.04 -9.01 -8.94
N GLY A 184 6.18 -9.64 -9.14
CA GLY A 184 6.48 -10.44 -10.32
C GLY A 184 5.39 -11.47 -10.65
N PRO A 185 5.01 -12.36 -9.71
CA PRO A 185 3.98 -13.39 -9.96
C PRO A 185 2.62 -12.82 -10.36
N ARG A 186 2.14 -11.75 -9.69
CA ARG A 186 0.83 -11.16 -10.02
C ARG A 186 0.80 -10.54 -11.41
N VAL A 187 1.87 -9.83 -11.78
CA VAL A 187 2.01 -9.23 -13.12
C VAL A 187 2.09 -10.31 -14.19
N ARG A 188 2.79 -11.42 -13.90
CA ARG A 188 2.82 -12.60 -14.79
C ARG A 188 1.43 -13.18 -15.01
N VAL A 189 0.60 -13.30 -13.97
CA VAL A 189 -0.79 -13.75 -14.08
C VAL A 189 -1.59 -12.80 -14.96
N MET A 190 -1.51 -11.49 -14.73
CA MET A 190 -2.25 -10.50 -15.52
C MET A 190 -1.91 -10.61 -17.02
N ARG A 191 -0.63 -10.77 -17.35
CA ARG A 191 -0.17 -10.97 -18.72
C ARG A 191 -0.70 -12.28 -19.32
N MET A 192 -0.64 -13.39 -18.57
CA MET A 192 -0.96 -14.73 -19.10
C MET A 192 -2.46 -14.98 -19.22
N LEU A 193 -3.28 -14.43 -18.32
CA LEU A 193 -4.73 -14.60 -18.34
C LEU A 193 -5.40 -13.62 -19.31
N GLY A 194 -4.96 -12.37 -19.32
CA GLY A 194 -5.61 -11.32 -20.07
C GLY A 194 -6.99 -10.96 -19.51
N GLU A 195 -7.61 -9.95 -20.09
CA GLU A 195 -8.85 -9.33 -19.59
C GLU A 195 -10.02 -10.31 -19.42
N GLU A 196 -10.27 -11.17 -20.42
CA GLU A 196 -11.46 -12.07 -20.39
C GLU A 196 -11.37 -13.08 -19.25
N LYS A 197 -10.21 -13.71 -19.07
CA LYS A 197 -10.02 -14.69 -17.99
C LYS A 197 -9.91 -14.05 -16.62
N LEU A 198 -9.37 -12.82 -16.52
CA LEU A 198 -9.35 -12.07 -15.26
C LEU A 198 -10.79 -11.69 -14.84
N LYS A 199 -11.63 -11.25 -15.76
CA LYS A 199 -13.07 -11.05 -15.49
C LYS A 199 -13.73 -12.33 -15.00
N HIS A 200 -13.51 -13.44 -15.69
CA HIS A 200 -14.07 -14.74 -15.29
C HIS A 200 -13.58 -15.16 -13.90
N LEU A 201 -12.29 -14.95 -13.61
CA LEU A 201 -11.71 -15.23 -12.27
C LEU A 201 -12.44 -14.44 -11.19
N VAL A 202 -12.68 -13.14 -11.40
CA VAL A 202 -13.45 -12.30 -10.46
C VAL A 202 -14.85 -12.87 -10.27
N ASP A 203 -15.56 -13.21 -11.36
CA ASP A 203 -16.90 -13.78 -11.31
C ASP A 203 -16.95 -15.08 -10.47
N THR A 204 -15.90 -15.90 -10.51
CA THR A 204 -15.86 -17.14 -9.70
C THR A 204 -15.86 -16.87 -8.19
N MET A 205 -15.30 -15.73 -7.77
CA MET A 205 -15.19 -15.34 -6.37
C MET A 205 -16.38 -14.52 -5.87
N GLU A 206 -17.24 -14.06 -6.78
CA GLU A 206 -18.46 -13.36 -6.42
C GLU A 206 -19.47 -14.26 -5.70
N PRO A 207 -20.39 -13.70 -4.87
CA PRO A 207 -21.47 -14.48 -4.27
C PRO A 207 -22.28 -15.22 -5.34
N GLY A 208 -22.32 -16.55 -5.25
CA GLY A 208 -22.96 -17.41 -6.25
C GLY A 208 -22.03 -17.90 -7.36
N GLY A 209 -20.78 -17.45 -7.40
CA GLY A 209 -19.73 -18.04 -8.22
C GLY A 209 -19.30 -19.42 -7.70
N SER A 210 -18.45 -20.11 -8.45
CA SER A 210 -17.97 -21.46 -8.09
C SER A 210 -17.03 -21.50 -6.89
N GLY A 211 -16.42 -20.37 -6.51
CA GLY A 211 -15.34 -20.28 -5.52
C GLY A 211 -14.01 -20.87 -6.01
N ASN A 212 -13.92 -21.30 -7.27
CA ASN A 212 -12.71 -21.89 -7.84
C ASN A 212 -12.03 -20.94 -8.81
N ILE A 213 -11.03 -20.20 -8.33
CA ILE A 213 -10.25 -19.24 -9.14
C ILE A 213 -9.53 -19.86 -10.35
N TYR A 214 -9.38 -21.19 -10.38
CA TYR A 214 -8.69 -21.93 -11.46
C TYR A 214 -9.61 -22.40 -12.57
N GLU A 215 -10.90 -22.06 -12.52
CA GLU A 215 -11.89 -22.48 -13.49
C GLU A 215 -11.58 -21.89 -14.88
N GLY A 216 -11.61 -22.75 -15.92
CA GLY A 216 -11.37 -22.34 -17.32
C GLY A 216 -9.92 -21.99 -17.67
N LEU A 217 -8.96 -22.25 -16.79
CA LEU A 217 -7.53 -22.04 -17.04
C LEU A 217 -6.87 -23.30 -17.60
N ASP A 218 -5.92 -23.10 -18.54
CA ASP A 218 -5.00 -24.14 -18.93
C ASP A 218 -3.92 -24.36 -17.84
N ASP A 219 -3.07 -25.38 -18.06
CA ASP A 219 -2.08 -25.77 -17.05
C ASP A 219 -1.04 -24.67 -16.78
N GLU A 220 -0.56 -23.94 -17.80
CA GLU A 220 0.42 -22.85 -17.63
C GLU A 220 -0.20 -21.67 -16.86
N GLN A 221 -1.42 -21.30 -17.18
CA GLN A 221 -2.17 -20.24 -16.50
C GLN A 221 -2.50 -20.61 -15.07
N ARG A 222 -2.91 -21.88 -14.83
CA ARG A 222 -3.13 -22.41 -13.49
C ARG A 222 -1.87 -22.32 -12.64
N MET A 223 -0.73 -22.77 -13.16
CA MET A 223 0.55 -22.71 -12.46
C MET A 223 0.95 -21.26 -12.12
N ALA A 224 0.74 -20.31 -13.04
CA ALA A 224 1.04 -18.90 -12.78
C ALA A 224 0.14 -18.33 -11.67
N LEU A 225 -1.16 -18.62 -11.69
CA LEU A 225 -2.11 -18.16 -10.68
C LEU A 225 -1.83 -18.83 -9.32
N GLU A 226 -1.45 -20.11 -9.33
CA GLU A 226 -1.05 -20.83 -8.10
C GLU A 226 0.22 -20.21 -7.49
N GLU A 227 1.22 -19.87 -8.32
CA GLU A 227 2.44 -19.20 -7.89
C GLU A 227 2.13 -17.86 -7.21
N ALA A 228 1.30 -17.01 -7.83
CA ALA A 228 0.91 -15.72 -7.25
C ALA A 228 0.10 -15.89 -5.95
N THR A 229 -0.81 -16.87 -5.91
CA THR A 229 -1.62 -17.19 -4.73
C THR A 229 -0.74 -17.65 -3.55
N LYS A 230 0.20 -18.55 -3.80
CA LYS A 230 1.18 -19.02 -2.79
C LYS A 230 2.16 -17.93 -2.37
N MET A 231 2.46 -16.97 -3.27
CA MET A 231 3.25 -15.78 -2.93
C MET A 231 2.48 -14.80 -2.07
N GLY A 232 1.18 -15.04 -1.88
CA GLY A 232 0.32 -14.33 -0.93
C GLY A 232 -0.60 -13.29 -1.54
N PHE A 233 -0.70 -13.20 -2.88
CA PHE A 233 -1.70 -12.34 -3.48
C PHE A 233 -3.12 -12.79 -3.05
N PRO A 234 -3.95 -11.89 -2.48
CA PRO A 234 -5.26 -12.26 -1.95
C PRO A 234 -6.18 -12.80 -3.05
N LYS A 235 -6.74 -14.01 -2.87
CA LYS A 235 -7.64 -14.62 -3.86
C LYS A 235 -8.82 -13.75 -4.24
N ARG A 236 -9.36 -12.98 -3.29
CA ARG A 236 -10.47 -12.05 -3.53
C ARG A 236 -10.02 -10.67 -4.05
N GLY A 237 -8.72 -10.39 -4.11
CA GLY A 237 -8.15 -9.11 -4.56
C GLY A 237 -8.13 -8.94 -6.08
N TRP A 238 -8.44 -9.97 -6.86
CA TRP A 238 -8.36 -9.90 -8.33
C TRP A 238 -9.34 -8.93 -8.98
N PHE A 239 -10.38 -8.45 -8.29
CA PHE A 239 -11.24 -7.38 -8.81
C PHE A 239 -10.47 -6.09 -9.11
N LEU A 240 -9.32 -5.88 -8.48
CA LEU A 240 -8.43 -4.73 -8.69
C LEU A 240 -7.66 -4.78 -10.02
N TRP A 241 -7.67 -5.90 -10.76
CA TRP A 241 -6.87 -6.06 -11.96
C TRP A 241 -6.96 -4.91 -12.98
N PRO A 242 -8.08 -4.19 -13.17
CA PRO A 242 -8.16 -3.10 -14.14
C PRO A 242 -7.33 -1.86 -13.76
N THR A 243 -7.02 -1.68 -12.47
CA THR A 243 -6.31 -0.52 -11.93
C THR A 243 -4.97 -0.88 -11.29
N MET A 244 -4.69 -2.18 -11.18
CA MET A 244 -3.56 -2.72 -10.40
C MET A 244 -2.25 -2.69 -11.19
N GLU A 245 -1.98 -2.01 -12.12
CA GLU A 245 -0.70 -1.91 -12.84
C GLU A 245 0.41 -2.89 -12.34
N ASP A 246 1.65 -2.66 -12.66
CA ASP A 246 2.80 -3.48 -12.20
C ASP A 246 3.28 -3.13 -10.77
N GLY A 247 2.68 -2.13 -10.15
CA GLY A 247 3.02 -1.70 -8.80
C GLY A 247 4.51 -1.38 -8.65
N ALA A 248 5.12 -1.85 -7.57
CA ALA A 248 6.54 -1.61 -7.31
C ALA A 248 7.50 -2.52 -8.11
N LEU A 249 7.04 -3.30 -9.10
CA LEU A 249 7.94 -4.12 -9.92
C LEU A 249 8.98 -3.27 -10.65
N MET A 250 8.58 -2.09 -11.14
CA MET A 250 9.48 -1.18 -11.85
C MET A 250 10.49 -0.49 -10.91
N VAL A 251 10.19 -0.37 -9.61
CA VAL A 251 11.17 0.09 -8.61
C VAL A 251 12.33 -0.91 -8.47
N LEU A 252 12.08 -2.19 -8.75
CA LEU A 252 13.09 -3.24 -8.69
C LEU A 252 14.13 -3.11 -9.82
N ALA A 253 13.72 -2.64 -10.99
CA ALA A 253 14.57 -2.62 -12.18
C ALA A 253 15.92 -1.88 -11.99
N PRO A 254 15.98 -0.63 -11.48
CA PRO A 254 17.24 0.06 -11.25
C PRO A 254 18.17 -0.67 -10.28
N TYR A 255 17.61 -1.31 -9.25
CA TYR A 255 18.42 -2.12 -8.33
C TYR A 255 19.01 -3.33 -9.03
N ILE A 256 18.24 -4.05 -9.85
CA ILE A 256 18.76 -5.20 -10.59
C ILE A 256 19.86 -4.76 -11.58
N TYR A 257 19.65 -3.69 -12.34
CA TYR A 257 20.64 -3.16 -13.29
C TYR A 257 21.96 -2.78 -12.61
N ASN A 258 21.89 -2.20 -11.42
CA ASN A 258 23.08 -1.76 -10.70
C ASN A 258 23.80 -2.88 -9.95
N VAL A 259 23.05 -3.83 -9.40
CA VAL A 259 23.57 -4.88 -8.50
C VAL A 259 23.84 -6.19 -9.23
N PHE A 260 22.99 -6.53 -10.19
CA PHE A 260 23.07 -7.77 -10.99
C PHE A 260 23.00 -7.47 -12.49
N PRO A 261 23.96 -6.71 -13.07
CA PRO A 261 23.85 -6.25 -14.47
C PRO A 261 23.74 -7.41 -15.48
N ASP A 262 24.31 -8.57 -15.17
CA ASP A 262 24.27 -9.74 -16.06
C ASP A 262 22.94 -10.51 -16.00
N TYR A 263 22.05 -10.21 -15.01
CA TYR A 263 20.82 -10.97 -14.80
C TYR A 263 19.92 -11.02 -16.05
N PHE A 264 19.76 -9.88 -16.73
CA PHE A 264 18.88 -9.79 -17.90
C PHE A 264 19.43 -10.57 -19.11
N THR A 265 20.75 -10.71 -19.26
CA THR A 265 21.37 -11.57 -20.26
C THR A 265 21.28 -13.02 -19.85
N ASP A 266 21.63 -13.34 -18.61
CA ASP A 266 21.61 -14.69 -18.04
C ASP A 266 20.22 -15.31 -18.12
N PHE A 267 19.16 -14.51 -17.90
CA PHE A 267 17.78 -14.94 -17.97
C PHE A 267 17.43 -15.56 -19.34
N TRP A 268 17.97 -15.01 -20.43
CA TRP A 268 17.69 -15.49 -21.77
C TRP A 268 18.66 -16.56 -22.25
N GLU A 269 19.85 -16.69 -21.67
CA GLU A 269 20.93 -17.53 -22.20
C GLU A 269 21.26 -18.72 -21.30
N LYS A 270 21.11 -18.61 -19.96
CA LYS A 270 21.56 -19.65 -19.04
C LYS A 270 20.47 -20.69 -18.74
N PRO A 271 20.80 -21.98 -18.79
CA PRO A 271 19.86 -23.04 -18.39
C PRO A 271 19.33 -22.87 -16.97
N GLY A 272 18.03 -23.15 -16.77
CA GLY A 272 17.36 -23.04 -15.49
C GLY A 272 16.62 -21.72 -15.28
N TYR A 273 16.84 -20.74 -16.15
CA TYR A 273 16.02 -19.53 -16.24
C TYR A 273 14.89 -19.73 -17.24
N ALA A 274 13.72 -19.13 -16.96
CA ALA A 274 12.53 -19.33 -17.79
C ALA A 274 12.72 -18.82 -19.23
N GLY A 275 13.42 -17.71 -19.43
CA GLY A 275 13.67 -17.15 -20.77
C GLY A 275 14.58 -18.00 -21.67
N ALA A 276 15.44 -18.84 -21.08
CA ALA A 276 16.35 -19.69 -21.81
C ALA A 276 15.67 -20.95 -22.41
N ASP A 277 14.46 -21.29 -21.92
CA ASP A 277 13.64 -22.35 -22.53
C ASP A 277 12.79 -21.79 -23.66
N PRO A 278 13.04 -22.16 -24.95
CA PRO A 278 12.28 -21.64 -26.08
C PRO A 278 10.79 -22.04 -26.05
N ASN A 279 10.40 -23.02 -25.24
CA ASN A 279 9.02 -23.44 -25.09
C ASN A 279 8.30 -22.72 -23.94
N SER A 280 9.03 -21.97 -23.14
CA SER A 280 8.44 -21.21 -22.03
C SER A 280 7.46 -20.14 -22.51
N ASN A 281 6.54 -19.75 -21.63
CA ASN A 281 5.62 -18.65 -21.88
C ASN A 281 6.38 -17.32 -22.05
N GLU A 282 7.45 -17.12 -21.29
CA GLU A 282 8.31 -15.95 -21.36
C GLU A 282 9.00 -15.83 -22.73
N ALA A 283 9.58 -16.92 -23.24
CA ALA A 283 10.22 -16.93 -24.55
C ALA A 283 9.23 -16.66 -25.70
N LYS A 284 8.03 -17.26 -25.64
CA LYS A 284 6.95 -17.03 -26.61
C LYS A 284 6.40 -15.60 -26.57
N ALA A 285 6.41 -14.97 -25.39
CA ALA A 285 5.90 -13.61 -25.18
C ALA A 285 6.93 -12.51 -25.47
N ARG A 286 8.19 -12.87 -25.74
CA ARG A 286 9.28 -11.92 -25.99
C ARG A 286 9.02 -11.12 -27.26
N ILE A 287 9.12 -9.79 -27.15
CA ILE A 287 8.98 -8.84 -28.24
C ILE A 287 10.27 -8.03 -28.31
N GLN A 288 10.87 -7.99 -29.51
CA GLN A 288 11.95 -7.10 -29.91
C GLN A 288 11.59 -6.57 -31.30
N PHE A 289 10.99 -5.39 -31.35
CA PHE A 289 10.41 -4.85 -32.57
C PHE A 289 11.02 -3.50 -32.95
N GLU A 290 11.69 -3.42 -34.08
CA GLU A 290 12.21 -2.17 -34.62
C GLU A 290 11.15 -1.44 -35.43
N THR A 291 10.98 -0.14 -35.12
CA THR A 291 10.14 0.79 -35.86
C THR A 291 10.81 2.16 -35.97
N ARG A 292 10.08 3.13 -36.48
CA ARG A 292 10.51 4.52 -36.56
C ARG A 292 9.51 5.46 -35.94
N VAL A 293 10.02 6.54 -35.41
CA VAL A 293 9.22 7.67 -34.94
C VAL A 293 8.55 8.33 -36.17
N ALA A 294 7.22 8.32 -36.19
CA ALA A 294 6.44 9.02 -37.21
C ALA A 294 6.06 10.43 -36.76
N GLU A 295 5.79 10.62 -35.47
CA GLU A 295 5.41 11.92 -34.87
C GLU A 295 5.82 11.94 -33.40
N LEU A 296 6.17 13.12 -32.90
CA LEU A 296 6.41 13.40 -31.48
C LEU A 296 5.34 14.36 -30.97
N ILE A 297 4.66 13.99 -29.89
CA ILE A 297 3.53 14.74 -29.32
C ILE A 297 3.89 15.10 -27.88
N GLY A 298 3.84 16.39 -27.52
CA GLY A 298 4.09 16.85 -26.14
C GLY A 298 5.55 16.81 -25.69
N PHE A 299 6.53 16.53 -26.55
CA PHE A 299 7.95 16.60 -26.23
C PHE A 299 8.41 18.05 -26.06
N ARG A 300 9.15 18.32 -24.99
CA ARG A 300 9.81 19.61 -24.74
C ARG A 300 11.29 19.51 -25.07
N ASN A 301 11.80 20.49 -25.80
CA ASN A 301 13.22 20.55 -26.20
C ASN A 301 14.05 21.44 -25.26
N ASP A 302 13.68 21.60 -24.02
CA ASP A 302 14.41 22.44 -23.06
C ASP A 302 15.68 21.72 -22.59
N GLU A 303 16.81 22.00 -23.21
CA GLU A 303 18.14 21.48 -22.88
C GLU A 303 18.69 22.00 -21.51
N ASN A 304 17.98 22.90 -20.82
CA ASN A 304 18.54 23.70 -19.73
C ASN A 304 18.05 23.35 -18.31
N ASN A 305 17.46 22.21 -18.06
CA ASN A 305 16.98 21.87 -16.71
C ASN A 305 17.73 20.68 -16.12
N GLU A 306 18.93 20.94 -15.60
CA GLU A 306 19.85 19.96 -14.99
C GLU A 306 19.39 19.42 -13.60
N ASN A 307 18.21 19.86 -13.10
CA ASN A 307 17.80 19.63 -11.70
C ASN A 307 16.60 18.67 -11.49
N TYR A 308 16.34 17.74 -12.38
CA TYR A 308 15.16 16.87 -12.31
C TYR A 308 15.46 15.39 -12.06
N SER A 309 16.30 15.08 -11.10
CA SER A 309 16.57 13.68 -10.74
C SER A 309 16.27 13.39 -9.26
N SER A 310 15.02 13.51 -8.82
CA SER A 310 14.63 13.00 -7.51
C SER A 310 13.25 12.35 -7.57
N VAL A 311 13.06 11.33 -6.75
CA VAL A 311 11.77 10.64 -6.54
C VAL A 311 10.68 11.64 -6.17
N ASP A 312 11.02 12.61 -5.34
CA ASP A 312 10.11 13.66 -4.86
C ASP A 312 9.52 14.47 -6.01
N LYS A 313 10.31 14.77 -7.03
CA LYS A 313 9.82 15.47 -8.22
C LYS A 313 9.01 14.57 -9.15
N SER A 314 9.30 13.27 -9.20
CA SER A 314 8.45 12.31 -9.91
C SER A 314 7.07 12.22 -9.27
N TRP A 315 6.98 12.19 -7.94
CA TRP A 315 5.72 12.22 -7.20
C TRP A 315 5.00 13.58 -7.30
N GLN A 316 5.72 14.69 -7.19
CA GLN A 316 5.16 16.03 -7.41
C GLN A 316 4.65 16.20 -8.85
N ASN A 317 5.34 15.63 -9.83
CA ASN A 317 4.92 15.63 -11.22
C ASN A 317 3.71 14.71 -11.45
N MET A 318 3.57 13.62 -10.70
CA MET A 318 2.37 12.76 -10.70
C MET A 318 1.16 13.47 -10.08
N SER A 319 1.36 14.25 -9.02
CA SER A 319 0.30 14.97 -8.31
C SER A 319 -0.03 16.36 -8.89
N ALA A 320 0.89 17.01 -9.60
CA ALA A 320 0.75 18.39 -10.09
C ALA A 320 0.04 18.54 -11.44
N GLY A 321 -0.72 17.54 -11.90
CA GLY A 321 -1.58 17.65 -13.09
C GLY A 321 -0.85 18.20 -14.31
N GLN A 322 0.19 17.51 -14.78
CA GLN A 322 0.85 17.94 -16.02
C GLN A 322 -0.07 17.70 -17.21
N ASP A 323 -0.41 18.76 -17.91
CA ASP A 323 -1.41 18.77 -18.99
C ASP A 323 -1.04 17.91 -20.22
N ILE A 324 0.23 17.49 -20.37
CA ILE A 324 0.65 16.72 -21.55
C ILE A 324 1.77 15.72 -21.17
N THR A 325 1.46 14.42 -21.22
CA THR A 325 2.47 13.36 -21.17
C THR A 325 3.09 13.16 -22.55
N PRO A 326 4.43 13.00 -22.69
CA PRO A 326 5.07 12.78 -23.99
C PRO A 326 4.55 11.53 -24.70
N GLN A 327 4.22 11.65 -25.97
CA GLN A 327 3.74 10.55 -26.80
C GLN A 327 4.52 10.43 -28.10
N ILE A 328 4.69 9.19 -28.56
CA ILE A 328 5.38 8.85 -29.80
C ILE A 328 4.40 8.12 -30.70
N ARG A 329 4.13 8.67 -31.90
CA ARG A 329 3.46 7.90 -32.95
C ARG A 329 4.51 7.05 -33.69
N MET A 330 4.25 5.77 -33.78
CA MET A 330 5.10 4.82 -34.51
C MET A 330 4.71 4.74 -35.98
N LYS A 331 5.69 4.43 -36.84
CA LYS A 331 5.43 4.17 -38.25
C LYS A 331 4.74 2.82 -38.46
N ASP A 332 5.24 1.81 -37.78
CA ASP A 332 4.77 0.43 -37.89
C ASP A 332 4.56 -0.09 -36.45
N ILE A 333 3.53 -0.92 -36.23
CA ILE A 333 3.22 -1.56 -34.95
C ILE A 333 3.31 -3.08 -35.10
N PRO A 334 3.77 -3.81 -34.05
CA PRO A 334 3.76 -5.27 -34.09
C PRO A 334 2.33 -5.81 -34.05
N GLU A 335 2.08 -6.96 -34.65
CA GLU A 335 0.77 -7.65 -34.62
C GLU A 335 0.26 -7.90 -33.18
N GLN A 336 1.19 -8.00 -32.24
CA GLN A 336 0.90 -8.25 -30.81
C GLN A 336 0.77 -6.94 -30.01
N GLY A 337 0.31 -5.85 -30.60
CA GLY A 337 0.28 -4.51 -30.02
C GLY A 337 -0.31 -4.37 -28.62
N LYS A 338 -1.16 -5.31 -28.16
CA LYS A 338 -1.70 -5.35 -26.79
C LYS A 338 -0.69 -5.82 -25.74
N ASN A 339 0.42 -6.44 -26.11
CA ASN A 339 1.44 -6.98 -25.20
C ASN A 339 2.67 -6.08 -25.06
N LEU A 340 2.58 -4.84 -25.50
CA LEU A 340 3.67 -3.86 -25.47
C LEU A 340 3.71 -3.04 -24.17
N PHE A 341 2.74 -3.23 -23.26
CA PHE A 341 2.76 -2.63 -21.94
C PHE A 341 4.07 -2.96 -21.23
N HIS A 342 4.73 -1.94 -20.69
CA HIS A 342 6.05 -2.01 -20.07
C HIS A 342 7.21 -2.51 -20.96
N CYS A 343 7.04 -2.52 -22.28
CA CYS A 343 8.21 -2.55 -23.14
C CYS A 343 9.09 -1.32 -22.85
N ARG A 344 10.39 -1.48 -23.01
CA ARG A 344 11.31 -0.35 -23.07
C ARG A 344 11.37 0.17 -24.50
N ILE A 345 11.35 1.48 -24.63
CA ILE A 345 11.70 2.16 -25.88
C ILE A 345 13.21 2.36 -25.85
N LYS A 346 13.95 1.70 -26.75
CA LYS A 346 15.40 1.88 -26.93
C LYS A 346 15.64 2.68 -28.21
N VAL A 347 16.31 3.82 -28.12
CA VAL A 347 16.61 4.65 -29.29
C VAL A 347 17.84 4.14 -30.00
N LEU A 348 17.69 3.75 -31.28
CA LEU A 348 18.76 3.12 -32.08
C LEU A 348 19.50 4.09 -32.99
N SER A 349 18.95 5.29 -33.25
CA SER A 349 19.57 6.27 -34.17
C SER A 349 19.35 7.72 -33.69
N GLY A 350 19.97 8.66 -34.38
CA GLY A 350 19.83 10.09 -34.09
C GLY A 350 20.61 10.58 -32.85
N LYS A 351 20.27 11.77 -32.38
CA LYS A 351 20.95 12.40 -31.23
C LYS A 351 20.67 11.68 -29.93
N ALA A 352 19.49 11.07 -29.79
CA ALA A 352 19.07 10.33 -28.60
C ALA A 352 19.53 8.86 -28.60
N LYS A 353 20.38 8.42 -29.57
CA LYS A 353 20.86 7.03 -29.64
C LYS A 353 21.38 6.54 -28.28
N GLY A 354 20.93 5.37 -27.87
CA GLY A 354 21.30 4.74 -26.59
C GLY A 354 20.45 5.18 -25.39
N LYS A 355 19.58 6.18 -25.56
CA LYS A 355 18.59 6.52 -24.54
C LYS A 355 17.43 5.54 -24.57
N GLU A 356 16.81 5.33 -23.41
CA GLU A 356 15.68 4.43 -23.26
C GLU A 356 14.71 4.91 -22.20
N ASN A 357 13.45 4.50 -22.29
CA ASN A 357 12.40 4.75 -21.31
C ASN A 357 11.33 3.64 -21.39
N SER A 358 10.46 3.57 -20.40
CA SER A 358 9.33 2.63 -20.37
C SER A 358 8.12 3.14 -21.14
N ILE A 359 7.21 2.23 -21.48
CA ILE A 359 5.91 2.51 -22.09
C ILE A 359 4.84 2.42 -21.00
N GLU A 360 4.06 3.49 -20.79
CA GLU A 360 2.91 3.50 -19.90
C GLU A 360 1.65 2.94 -20.59
N LYS A 361 1.42 3.38 -21.84
CA LYS A 361 0.20 3.04 -22.58
C LYS A 361 0.46 2.99 -24.08
N ILE A 362 -0.26 2.12 -24.76
CA ILE A 362 -0.30 2.09 -26.21
C ILE A 362 -1.76 2.14 -26.67
N GLU A 363 -2.06 3.12 -27.50
CA GLU A 363 -3.35 3.24 -28.17
C GLU A 363 -3.14 3.32 -29.69
N ASN A 364 -3.53 2.26 -30.39
CA ASN A 364 -3.27 2.07 -31.81
C ASN A 364 -1.77 2.13 -32.12
N ASP A 365 -1.31 3.17 -32.81
CA ASP A 365 0.07 3.44 -33.22
C ASP A 365 0.78 4.47 -32.32
N VAL A 366 0.14 4.92 -31.22
CA VAL A 366 0.67 5.94 -30.31
C VAL A 366 1.11 5.30 -28.99
N ILE A 367 2.37 5.49 -28.65
CA ILE A 367 2.96 5.15 -27.36
C ILE A 367 2.84 6.37 -26.45
N THR A 368 2.32 6.21 -25.24
CA THR A 368 2.54 7.13 -24.13
C THR A 368 3.80 6.71 -23.39
N VAL A 369 4.77 7.62 -23.30
CA VAL A 369 6.02 7.37 -22.60
C VAL A 369 5.72 7.30 -21.09
N GLY A 370 6.23 6.25 -20.43
CA GLY A 370 5.92 5.98 -19.04
C GLY A 370 6.35 7.09 -18.09
N LYS A 371 5.54 7.31 -17.08
CA LYS A 371 5.95 8.07 -15.90
C LYS A 371 6.94 7.20 -15.16
N ALA A 372 8.15 7.69 -15.06
CA ALA A 372 9.27 6.90 -14.66
C ALA A 372 9.23 6.45 -13.20
N PHE A 373 8.85 5.22 -12.94
CA PHE A 373 9.34 4.49 -11.78
C PHE A 373 10.83 4.13 -11.92
N ASP A 374 11.43 4.35 -13.10
CA ASP A 374 12.86 4.17 -13.32
C ASP A 374 13.71 5.38 -12.90
N TRP A 375 13.12 6.31 -12.11
CA TRP A 375 13.79 7.50 -11.58
C TRP A 375 14.21 8.52 -12.65
N SER A 376 13.85 8.31 -13.90
CA SER A 376 14.10 9.24 -14.98
C SER A 376 12.91 10.17 -15.18
N ASP A 377 13.18 11.43 -15.49
CA ASP A 377 12.19 12.36 -15.96
C ASP A 377 11.68 11.93 -17.34
N SER A 378 10.40 11.54 -17.45
CA SER A 378 9.81 11.09 -18.69
C SER A 378 9.89 12.10 -19.82
N TYR A 379 9.94 13.42 -19.51
CA TYR A 379 10.11 14.48 -20.51
C TYR A 379 11.53 14.56 -21.05
N HIS A 380 12.55 14.31 -20.22
CA HIS A 380 13.95 14.49 -20.59
C HIS A 380 14.68 13.18 -20.93
N ALA A 381 14.13 12.02 -20.52
CA ALA A 381 14.76 10.72 -20.76
C ALA A 381 15.09 10.47 -22.24
N LEU A 382 14.20 10.91 -23.14
CA LEU A 382 14.36 10.77 -24.59
C LEU A 382 14.73 12.09 -25.28
N THR A 383 15.32 13.06 -24.58
CA THR A 383 15.75 14.35 -25.17
C THR A 383 16.66 14.13 -26.37
N GLY A 384 16.34 14.81 -27.47
CA GLY A 384 17.03 14.68 -28.75
C GLY A 384 16.44 13.64 -29.71
N LEU A 385 15.39 12.91 -29.30
CA LEU A 385 14.62 12.05 -30.20
C LEU A 385 13.95 12.90 -31.28
N ALA A 386 14.00 12.42 -32.53
CA ALA A 386 13.48 13.12 -33.70
C ALA A 386 12.60 12.22 -34.57
N VAL A 387 11.70 12.82 -35.33
CA VAL A 387 10.91 12.14 -36.35
C VAL A 387 11.86 11.47 -37.36
N GLY A 388 11.61 10.18 -37.66
CA GLY A 388 12.42 9.36 -38.50
C GLY A 388 13.48 8.52 -37.77
N ASP A 389 13.77 8.83 -36.50
CA ASP A 389 14.68 8.02 -35.71
C ASP A 389 14.19 6.57 -35.57
N LYS A 390 15.13 5.65 -35.56
CA LYS A 390 14.86 4.24 -35.31
C LYS A 390 14.72 4.03 -33.79
N ILE A 391 13.68 3.31 -33.38
CA ILE A 391 13.45 2.86 -32.02
C ILE A 391 13.21 1.36 -32.03
N MET A 392 13.51 0.70 -30.93
CA MET A 392 13.16 -0.70 -30.66
C MET A 392 12.24 -0.75 -29.44
N LEU A 393 11.16 -1.50 -29.57
CA LEU A 393 10.30 -1.88 -28.46
C LEU A 393 10.76 -3.23 -27.95
N ASP A 394 11.14 -3.31 -26.69
CA ASP A 394 11.75 -4.50 -26.08
C ASP A 394 11.14 -4.78 -24.71
N ASN A 395 10.45 -5.92 -24.54
CA ASN A 395 9.86 -6.35 -23.27
C ASN A 395 10.73 -7.39 -22.53
N SER A 396 11.94 -7.66 -23.01
CA SER A 396 12.80 -8.72 -22.47
C SER A 396 13.06 -8.56 -20.97
N ASP A 397 13.43 -7.36 -20.54
CA ASP A 397 13.76 -7.08 -19.15
C ASP A 397 12.52 -7.18 -18.24
N TYR A 398 11.38 -6.70 -18.74
CA TYR A 398 10.11 -6.80 -18.04
C TYR A 398 9.65 -8.25 -17.82
N LEU A 399 9.82 -9.11 -18.83
CA LEU A 399 9.54 -10.54 -18.71
C LEU A 399 10.48 -11.22 -17.70
N ALA A 400 11.76 -10.85 -17.71
CA ALA A 400 12.73 -11.38 -16.77
C ALA A 400 12.38 -11.02 -15.32
N MET A 401 11.95 -9.78 -15.07
CA MET A 401 11.54 -9.33 -13.74
C MET A 401 10.32 -10.09 -13.19
N GLN A 402 9.41 -10.59 -14.03
CA GLN A 402 8.22 -11.32 -13.60
C GLN A 402 8.52 -12.64 -12.88
N THR A 403 9.74 -13.14 -12.99
CA THR A 403 10.18 -14.38 -12.32
C THR A 403 11.42 -14.18 -11.45
N PHE A 404 11.84 -12.93 -11.20
CA PHE A 404 13.03 -12.59 -10.42
C PHE A 404 13.02 -13.21 -9.02
N GLN A 405 11.86 -13.26 -8.35
CA GLN A 405 11.68 -13.87 -7.03
C GLN A 405 12.14 -15.33 -6.94
N ARG A 406 12.08 -16.09 -8.04
CA ARG A 406 12.53 -17.49 -8.10
C ARG A 406 14.04 -17.63 -7.87
N HIS A 407 14.79 -16.57 -8.16
CA HIS A 407 16.25 -16.48 -8.06
C HIS A 407 16.72 -15.72 -6.80
N GLN A 408 15.78 -15.42 -5.90
CA GLN A 408 15.97 -14.63 -4.70
C GLN A 408 15.31 -15.29 -3.48
N VAL A 409 15.49 -16.60 -3.31
CA VAL A 409 14.88 -17.38 -2.22
C VAL A 409 15.58 -17.05 -0.91
N PRO A 410 14.90 -16.42 0.07
CA PRO A 410 15.49 -16.05 1.37
C PRO A 410 15.62 -17.25 2.31
N ASP A 411 15.78 -17.04 3.62
CA ASP A 411 15.74 -18.10 4.61
C ASP A 411 14.34 -18.72 4.78
N ASP A 412 14.23 -19.73 5.64
CA ASP A 412 13.03 -20.55 5.82
C ASP A 412 11.91 -19.88 6.64
N SER A 413 12.15 -18.68 7.18
CA SER A 413 11.10 -17.89 7.83
C SER A 413 10.09 -17.30 6.84
N TYR A 414 10.44 -17.26 5.56
CA TYR A 414 9.60 -16.74 4.48
C TYR A 414 8.84 -17.87 3.76
N HIS A 415 7.82 -18.42 4.40
CA HIS A 415 7.08 -19.60 3.93
C HIS A 415 6.45 -19.45 2.52
N VAL A 416 6.17 -18.26 2.05
CA VAL A 416 5.69 -18.03 0.67
C VAL A 416 6.71 -18.46 -0.40
N TYR A 417 7.99 -18.54 -0.03
CA TYR A 417 9.07 -19.03 -0.89
C TYR A 417 9.28 -20.57 -0.82
N ASP A 418 8.55 -21.29 0.03
CA ASP A 418 8.67 -22.77 0.13
C ASP A 418 8.31 -23.45 -1.20
N GLN A 419 7.44 -22.83 -2.01
CA GLN A 419 7.12 -23.27 -3.36
C GLN A 419 8.33 -23.32 -4.32
N TYR A 420 9.42 -22.62 -4.02
CA TYR A 420 10.67 -22.60 -4.79
C TYR A 420 11.76 -23.49 -4.21
N ARG A 421 11.42 -24.38 -3.27
CA ARG A 421 12.32 -25.30 -2.60
C ARG A 421 11.99 -26.75 -2.93
N ASP A 422 13.02 -27.59 -2.99
CA ASP A 422 12.85 -29.04 -3.06
C ASP A 422 12.47 -29.62 -1.67
N LYS A 423 12.21 -30.92 -1.62
CA LYS A 423 11.90 -31.64 -0.37
C LYS A 423 13.03 -31.60 0.69
N LYS A 424 14.23 -31.15 0.33
CA LYS A 424 15.37 -31.01 1.24
C LYS A 424 15.58 -29.54 1.65
N GLY A 425 14.71 -28.62 1.19
CA GLY A 425 14.80 -27.19 1.45
C GLY A 425 15.73 -26.43 0.50
N ASN A 426 16.32 -27.06 -0.51
CA ASN A 426 17.19 -26.37 -1.46
C ASN A 426 16.38 -25.63 -2.52
N PRO A 427 16.79 -24.43 -2.97
CA PRO A 427 16.18 -23.76 -4.10
C PRO A 427 16.20 -24.63 -5.37
N ILE A 428 15.07 -24.66 -6.11
CA ILE A 428 14.92 -25.43 -7.36
C ILE A 428 15.33 -24.65 -8.60
N TYR A 429 15.51 -23.34 -8.48
CA TYR A 429 15.99 -22.46 -9.54
C TYR A 429 17.42 -21.98 -9.26
N PRO A 430 18.21 -21.59 -10.28
CA PRO A 430 19.50 -20.93 -10.07
C PRO A 430 19.34 -19.72 -9.14
N GLN A 431 20.22 -19.56 -8.17
CA GLN A 431 20.18 -18.42 -7.25
C GLN A 431 21.23 -17.38 -7.63
N LEU A 432 20.89 -16.11 -7.47
CA LEU A 432 21.82 -15.01 -7.56
C LEU A 432 22.79 -15.03 -6.36
N PRO A 433 23.98 -14.40 -6.44
CA PRO A 433 25.02 -14.52 -5.44
C PRO A 433 24.60 -14.10 -4.02
N PHE A 434 23.66 -13.19 -3.92
CA PHE A 434 23.09 -12.70 -2.64
C PHE A 434 21.68 -12.16 -2.87
N LEU A 435 20.96 -11.88 -1.77
CA LEU A 435 19.62 -11.31 -1.82
C LEU A 435 19.68 -9.80 -2.05
N LEU A 436 18.83 -9.29 -2.92
CA LEU A 436 18.64 -7.85 -3.14
C LEU A 436 17.81 -7.21 -2.01
N SER A 437 16.89 -7.96 -1.42
CA SER A 437 15.94 -7.50 -0.41
C SER A 437 16.56 -6.80 0.80
N PRO A 438 17.70 -7.26 1.40
CA PRO A 438 18.34 -6.54 2.50
C PRO A 438 18.85 -5.13 2.11
N ILE A 439 19.26 -4.95 0.86
CA ILE A 439 19.67 -3.63 0.34
C ILE A 439 18.45 -2.72 0.26
N ILE A 440 17.35 -3.21 -0.31
CA ILE A 440 16.09 -2.46 -0.40
C ILE A 440 15.56 -2.12 1.00
N ALA A 441 15.59 -3.08 1.93
CA ALA A 441 15.14 -2.86 3.31
C ALA A 441 15.93 -1.75 4.00
N LYS A 442 17.26 -1.76 3.87
CA LYS A 442 18.11 -0.69 4.45
C LYS A 442 17.85 0.66 3.79
N ASN A 443 17.74 0.69 2.49
CA ASN A 443 17.52 1.95 1.76
C ASN A 443 16.13 2.54 2.02
N GLY A 444 15.09 1.69 2.15
CA GLY A 444 13.71 2.12 2.29
C GLY A 444 13.20 2.27 3.72
N GLY A 445 13.79 1.56 4.68
CA GLY A 445 13.37 1.54 6.08
C GLY A 445 14.47 1.89 7.09
N GLY A 446 15.72 2.01 6.61
CA GLY A 446 16.88 2.30 7.42
C GLY A 446 17.58 1.07 7.99
N GLU A 447 16.89 -0.05 8.12
CA GLU A 447 17.46 -1.32 8.56
C GLU A 447 16.59 -2.51 8.09
N VAL A 448 17.16 -3.69 8.15
CA VAL A 448 16.42 -4.95 7.93
C VAL A 448 15.55 -5.23 9.15
N PRO A 449 14.23 -5.40 8.99
CA PRO A 449 13.32 -5.70 10.09
C PRO A 449 13.73 -6.97 10.83
N SER A 450 13.65 -6.92 12.16
CA SER A 450 14.06 -8.02 13.03
C SER A 450 13.02 -8.43 14.08
N GLY A 451 12.06 -7.55 14.38
CA GLY A 451 11.11 -7.72 15.47
C GLY A 451 11.63 -7.26 16.85
N ASP A 452 12.86 -6.73 16.94
CA ASP A 452 13.45 -6.19 18.18
C ASP A 452 12.91 -4.79 18.48
N ILE A 453 11.64 -4.71 18.88
CA ILE A 453 10.93 -3.44 19.13
C ILE A 453 11.24 -2.87 20.52
N HIS A 454 11.43 -1.55 20.61
CA HIS A 454 11.74 -0.81 21.83
C HIS A 454 10.61 0.11 22.31
N GLY A 455 9.37 -0.27 22.05
CA GLY A 455 8.13 0.41 22.44
C GLY A 455 6.94 -0.45 22.05
N LYS A 456 5.73 0.02 22.37
CA LYS A 456 4.51 -0.73 22.01
C LYS A 456 4.19 -0.55 20.52
N VAL A 457 3.83 -1.63 19.83
CA VAL A 457 3.52 -1.59 18.40
C VAL A 457 2.16 -2.22 18.13
N ILE A 458 1.35 -1.54 17.33
CA ILE A 458 0.10 -2.09 16.80
C ILE A 458 0.18 -2.07 15.27
N ALA A 459 0.38 -3.22 14.67
CA ALA A 459 0.38 -3.38 13.22
C ALA A 459 -1.05 -3.53 12.69
N VAL A 460 -1.35 -2.85 11.56
CA VAL A 460 -2.65 -2.90 10.89
C VAL A 460 -2.47 -3.35 9.45
N CYS A 461 -3.19 -4.39 9.05
CA CYS A 461 -3.11 -4.99 7.71
C CYS A 461 -4.48 -5.08 7.06
N SER A 462 -4.53 -4.94 5.76
CA SER A 462 -5.72 -5.09 4.92
C SER A 462 -5.73 -6.46 4.25
N LEU A 463 -6.86 -7.21 4.32
CA LEU A 463 -6.92 -8.59 3.79
C LEU A 463 -7.01 -8.67 2.25
N LEU A 464 -7.33 -7.56 1.58
CA LEU A 464 -7.34 -7.48 0.12
C LEU A 464 -6.19 -6.64 -0.43
N ASP A 465 -5.17 -6.37 0.39
CA ASP A 465 -4.02 -5.55 0.00
C ASP A 465 -3.24 -6.21 -1.15
N GLU A 466 -3.23 -5.52 -2.28
CA GLU A 466 -2.58 -5.95 -3.52
C GLU A 466 -1.11 -5.55 -3.58
N SER A 467 -0.62 -4.81 -2.58
CA SER A 467 0.74 -4.27 -2.54
C SER A 467 1.51 -4.74 -1.31
N ALA A 468 0.97 -4.54 -0.11
CA ALA A 468 1.52 -5.07 1.14
C ALA A 468 0.74 -6.33 1.56
N TYR A 469 1.04 -7.45 0.95
CA TYR A 469 0.27 -8.69 1.10
C TYR A 469 0.03 -9.06 2.57
N PRO A 470 -1.15 -9.59 2.92
CA PRO A 470 -1.55 -9.81 4.32
C PRO A 470 -0.54 -10.62 5.16
N TRP A 471 0.19 -11.56 4.55
CA TRP A 471 1.18 -12.36 5.27
C TRP A 471 2.40 -11.56 5.76
N HIS A 472 2.62 -10.34 5.27
CA HIS A 472 3.70 -9.48 5.76
C HIS A 472 3.53 -9.16 7.25
N GLY A 473 2.28 -8.92 7.68
CA GLY A 473 1.95 -8.71 9.09
C GLY A 473 2.19 -9.96 9.95
N ASP A 474 1.81 -11.14 9.44
CA ASP A 474 2.05 -12.44 10.09
C ASP A 474 3.56 -12.70 10.28
N TRP A 475 4.35 -12.51 9.22
CA TRP A 475 5.81 -12.65 9.32
C TRP A 475 6.41 -11.70 10.36
N TYR A 476 5.98 -10.44 10.38
CA TYR A 476 6.49 -9.46 11.34
C TYR A 476 6.09 -9.81 12.78
N ARG A 477 4.87 -10.30 12.98
CA ARG A 477 4.43 -10.82 14.29
C ARG A 477 5.35 -11.94 14.77
N HIS A 478 5.66 -12.93 13.92
CA HIS A 478 6.56 -14.02 14.27
C HIS A 478 7.98 -13.52 14.59
N ALA A 479 8.49 -12.53 13.86
CA ALA A 479 9.77 -11.91 14.18
C ALA A 479 9.76 -11.26 15.58
N VAL A 480 8.69 -10.53 15.93
CA VAL A 480 8.51 -9.96 17.28
C VAL A 480 8.39 -11.05 18.35
N GLU A 481 7.64 -12.12 18.09
CA GLU A 481 7.50 -13.27 19.00
C GLU A 481 8.83 -13.96 19.29
N GLN A 482 9.72 -14.03 18.31
CA GLN A 482 11.08 -14.58 18.51
C GLN A 482 11.93 -13.74 19.48
N HIS A 483 11.72 -12.42 19.53
CA HIS A 483 12.44 -11.53 20.44
C HIS A 483 11.81 -11.43 21.83
N LEU A 484 10.49 -11.28 21.87
CA LEU A 484 9.76 -10.97 23.10
C LEU A 484 9.23 -12.21 23.83
N GLY A 485 9.03 -13.32 23.13
CA GLY A 485 8.47 -14.55 23.68
C GLY A 485 7.10 -14.30 24.35
N GLU A 486 6.96 -14.69 25.61
CA GLU A 486 5.71 -14.54 26.39
C GLU A 486 5.28 -13.06 26.57
N LYS A 487 6.19 -12.09 26.37
CA LYS A 487 5.89 -10.66 26.50
C LYS A 487 5.31 -10.06 25.24
N THR A 488 5.13 -10.82 24.16
CA THR A 488 4.61 -10.31 22.90
C THR A 488 3.28 -9.57 23.10
N ASP A 489 2.34 -10.15 23.83
CA ASP A 489 1.04 -9.53 24.09
C ASP A 489 1.08 -8.30 25.02
N GLU A 490 2.20 -8.04 25.67
CA GLU A 490 2.42 -6.81 26.45
C GLU A 490 2.92 -5.64 25.58
N MET A 491 3.44 -5.94 24.38
CA MET A 491 4.14 -4.96 23.55
C MET A 491 3.63 -4.89 22.10
N PHE A 492 2.91 -5.91 21.62
CA PHE A 492 2.56 -6.02 20.20
C PHE A 492 1.09 -6.46 20.00
N ARG A 493 0.44 -5.86 18.99
CA ARG A 493 -0.86 -6.30 18.45
C ARG A 493 -0.79 -6.31 16.93
N LEU A 494 -1.59 -7.21 16.33
CA LEU A 494 -1.81 -7.28 14.89
C LEU A 494 -3.30 -7.31 14.59
N TYR A 495 -3.78 -6.33 13.82
CA TYR A 495 -5.16 -6.28 13.38
C TYR A 495 -5.26 -6.44 11.87
N TYR A 496 -6.16 -7.34 11.44
CA TYR A 496 -6.55 -7.51 10.06
C TYR A 496 -7.92 -6.90 9.79
N ASN A 497 -8.01 -6.11 8.73
CA ASN A 497 -9.26 -5.53 8.24
C ASN A 497 -9.70 -6.23 6.97
N ASP A 498 -10.90 -6.80 6.98
CA ASP A 498 -11.49 -7.47 5.82
C ASP A 498 -12.10 -6.44 4.86
N ASN A 499 -12.13 -6.78 3.55
CA ASN A 499 -12.59 -5.91 2.47
C ASN A 499 -11.85 -4.56 2.39
N CYS A 500 -10.66 -4.45 2.96
CA CYS A 500 -9.78 -3.31 2.83
C CYS A 500 -8.64 -3.64 1.86
N VAL A 501 -8.25 -2.66 1.07
CA VAL A 501 -7.17 -2.71 0.09
C VAL A 501 -5.97 -1.88 0.56
N HIS A 502 -5.01 -1.61 -0.31
CA HIS A 502 -3.81 -0.85 0.04
C HIS A 502 -4.06 0.63 0.29
N GLU A 503 -4.97 1.23 -0.48
CA GLU A 503 -5.25 2.68 -0.40
C GLU A 503 -5.91 3.08 0.91
N ASP A 504 -5.45 4.21 1.47
CA ASP A 504 -5.94 4.83 2.70
C ASP A 504 -6.69 6.16 2.46
N ASN A 505 -6.92 6.51 1.20
CA ASN A 505 -7.50 7.79 0.80
C ASN A 505 -8.99 7.63 0.46
N THR A 506 -9.86 8.15 1.32
CA THR A 506 -11.32 8.12 1.12
C THR A 506 -11.79 8.85 -0.12
N GLU A 507 -11.11 9.91 -0.57
CA GLU A 507 -11.47 10.61 -1.81
C GLU A 507 -11.22 9.72 -3.02
N ARG A 508 -10.13 8.95 -3.02
CA ARG A 508 -9.84 7.94 -4.04
C ARG A 508 -10.86 6.80 -4.02
N LEU A 509 -11.24 6.34 -2.84
CA LEU A 509 -12.27 5.30 -2.67
C LEU A 509 -13.64 5.74 -3.18
N ASN A 510 -13.90 7.03 -3.22
CA ASN A 510 -15.13 7.62 -3.76
C ASN A 510 -15.04 7.96 -5.26
N ASP A 511 -13.88 7.83 -5.90
CA ASP A 511 -13.74 7.98 -7.36
C ASP A 511 -14.04 6.65 -8.06
N PRO A 512 -15.18 6.53 -8.78
CA PRO A 512 -15.55 5.28 -9.46
C PRO A 512 -14.55 4.84 -10.54
N LYS A 513 -13.60 5.68 -10.94
CA LYS A 513 -12.55 5.34 -11.89
C LYS A 513 -11.31 4.74 -11.24
N GLN A 514 -11.10 4.98 -9.95
CA GLN A 514 -9.90 4.58 -9.21
C GLN A 514 -10.17 3.56 -8.11
N SER A 515 -11.43 3.38 -7.73
CA SER A 515 -11.81 2.45 -6.68
C SER A 515 -13.09 1.69 -7.04
N ASP A 516 -13.27 0.53 -6.44
CA ASP A 516 -14.52 -0.22 -6.49
C ASP A 516 -15.15 -0.26 -5.08
N PRO A 517 -15.94 0.76 -4.72
CA PRO A 517 -16.55 0.86 -3.39
C PRO A 517 -17.57 -0.25 -3.12
N GLN A 518 -17.86 -1.08 -4.12
CA GLN A 518 -18.70 -2.27 -4.01
C GLN A 518 -17.91 -3.46 -3.42
N HIS A 519 -16.59 -3.48 -3.57
CA HIS A 519 -15.73 -4.56 -3.09
C HIS A 519 -14.92 -4.18 -1.85
N GLN A 520 -14.79 -2.89 -1.55
CA GLN A 520 -13.86 -2.40 -0.54
C GLN A 520 -14.50 -1.42 0.43
N VAL A 521 -13.95 -1.36 1.64
CA VAL A 521 -14.27 -0.37 2.67
C VAL A 521 -13.00 0.33 3.12
N ASP A 522 -13.18 1.53 3.65
CA ASP A 522 -12.11 2.30 4.26
C ASP A 522 -11.65 1.70 5.60
N TYR A 523 -10.36 1.86 5.91
CA TYR A 523 -9.78 1.47 7.20
C TYR A 523 -9.28 2.66 8.04
N LEU A 524 -9.40 3.90 7.56
CA LEU A 524 -8.93 5.09 8.30
C LEU A 524 -9.56 5.21 9.69
N GLY A 525 -10.85 4.91 9.82
CA GLY A 525 -11.49 4.88 11.13
C GLY A 525 -10.88 3.86 12.08
N VAL A 526 -10.45 2.69 11.58
CA VAL A 526 -9.69 1.70 12.37
C VAL A 526 -8.33 2.25 12.74
N LEU A 527 -7.61 2.89 11.81
CA LEU A 527 -6.31 3.52 12.07
C LEU A 527 -6.40 4.57 13.16
N HIS A 528 -7.39 5.46 13.09
CA HIS A 528 -7.65 6.47 14.14
C HIS A 528 -7.89 5.84 15.51
N GLN A 529 -8.72 4.78 15.55
CA GLN A 529 -8.97 4.06 16.80
C GLN A 529 -7.71 3.41 17.37
N VAL A 530 -6.89 2.82 16.50
CA VAL A 530 -5.62 2.18 16.88
C VAL A 530 -4.62 3.19 17.45
N LEU A 531 -4.53 4.39 16.86
CA LEU A 531 -3.67 5.46 17.39
C LEU A 531 -4.10 5.89 18.80
N LEU A 532 -5.40 6.02 19.04
CA LEU A 532 -5.94 6.34 20.38
C LEU A 532 -5.77 5.18 21.36
N ASP A 533 -5.95 3.95 20.91
CA ASP A 533 -5.73 2.76 21.74
C ASP A 533 -4.26 2.60 22.14
N LEU A 534 -3.33 2.91 21.22
CA LEU A 534 -1.91 2.93 21.52
C LEU A 534 -1.57 4.00 22.56
N ALA A 535 -2.17 5.19 22.46
CA ALA A 535 -2.00 6.24 23.44
C ALA A 535 -2.53 5.79 24.82
N ASP A 536 -3.75 5.27 24.91
CA ASP A 536 -4.31 4.71 26.13
C ASP A 536 -3.44 3.58 26.72
N TRP A 537 -2.87 2.74 25.86
CA TRP A 537 -2.00 1.66 26.30
C TRP A 537 -0.68 2.17 26.91
N CYS A 538 -0.06 3.17 26.30
CA CYS A 538 1.19 3.74 26.79
C CYS A 538 0.99 4.65 28.02
N GLU A 539 -0.03 5.52 27.98
CA GLU A 539 -0.25 6.56 28.99
C GLU A 539 -0.99 6.05 30.23
N LYS A 540 -1.97 5.17 30.03
CA LYS A 540 -2.90 4.71 31.08
C LYS A 540 -2.73 3.23 31.39
N ASN A 541 -1.79 2.54 30.75
CA ASN A 541 -1.60 1.09 30.83
C ASN A 541 -2.90 0.29 30.55
N LYS A 542 -3.78 0.85 29.69
CA LYS A 542 -5.01 0.20 29.25
C LYS A 542 -4.74 -0.54 27.96
N ALA A 543 -4.49 -1.85 28.05
CA ALA A 543 -4.20 -2.67 26.89
C ALA A 543 -5.37 -2.65 25.88
N PRO A 544 -5.08 -2.55 24.57
CA PRO A 544 -6.10 -2.69 23.53
C PRO A 544 -6.64 -4.12 23.48
N VAL A 545 -7.72 -4.33 22.75
CA VAL A 545 -8.27 -5.68 22.53
C VAL A 545 -7.20 -6.61 21.93
N PRO A 546 -7.32 -7.94 22.13
CA PRO A 546 -6.38 -8.91 21.56
C PRO A 546 -6.25 -8.77 20.03
N SER A 547 -5.14 -9.24 19.48
CA SER A 547 -4.91 -9.33 18.04
C SER A 547 -6.04 -10.09 17.34
N THR A 548 -6.28 -9.80 16.07
CA THR A 548 -7.19 -10.59 15.24
C THR A 548 -6.73 -12.05 15.23
N ASN A 549 -7.67 -12.97 15.44
CA ASN A 549 -7.43 -14.39 15.22
C ASN A 549 -7.47 -14.72 13.75
N TYR A 550 -6.49 -15.48 13.28
CA TYR A 550 -6.39 -15.88 11.88
C TYR A 550 -5.66 -17.21 11.74
N ARG A 551 -5.73 -17.75 10.55
CA ARG A 551 -4.94 -18.91 10.12
C ARG A 551 -4.12 -18.52 8.89
N TYR A 552 -2.82 -18.81 8.93
CA TYR A 552 -1.97 -18.77 7.74
C TYR A 552 -2.08 -20.11 6.98
N CYS A 553 -2.30 -20.06 5.67
CA CYS A 553 -2.35 -21.23 4.80
C CYS A 553 -1.88 -20.88 3.39
N ASP A 554 -0.78 -21.45 2.95
CA ASP A 554 -0.25 -21.28 1.58
C ASP A 554 -0.21 -19.81 1.12
N GLY A 555 0.40 -18.94 1.92
CA GLY A 555 0.51 -17.51 1.63
C GLY A 555 -0.75 -16.69 1.93
N GLN A 556 -1.88 -17.32 2.24
CA GLN A 556 -3.16 -16.65 2.51
C GLN A 556 -3.40 -16.48 4.01
N ILE A 557 -4.01 -15.37 4.38
CA ILE A 557 -4.53 -15.12 5.73
C ILE A 557 -6.04 -15.33 5.72
N GLU A 558 -6.53 -16.22 6.56
CA GLU A 558 -7.94 -16.53 6.70
C GLU A 558 -8.41 -16.16 8.11
N VAL A 559 -9.49 -15.38 8.21
CA VAL A 559 -10.08 -14.92 9.47
C VAL A 559 -11.42 -15.62 9.73
N PRO A 560 -11.80 -15.86 11.00
CA PRO A 560 -13.11 -16.43 11.35
C PRO A 560 -14.29 -15.58 10.85
N ASP A 561 -15.40 -16.26 10.54
CA ASP A 561 -16.65 -15.63 10.06
C ASP A 561 -17.48 -14.97 11.18
N ARG A 562 -17.16 -15.16 12.44
CA ARG A 562 -17.87 -14.61 13.59
C ARG A 562 -17.00 -13.57 14.28
N ALA A 563 -17.62 -12.46 14.70
CA ALA A 563 -16.91 -11.36 15.32
C ALA A 563 -16.25 -11.73 16.67
N ASP A 564 -16.91 -12.57 17.48
CA ASP A 564 -16.40 -13.05 18.76
C ASP A 564 -15.20 -14.02 18.61
N GLU A 565 -15.15 -14.80 17.52
CA GLU A 565 -14.05 -15.69 17.20
C GLU A 565 -12.91 -14.94 16.47
N ARG A 566 -13.25 -13.96 15.62
CA ARG A 566 -12.28 -13.16 14.86
C ARG A 566 -11.50 -12.22 15.76
N GLY A 567 -12.16 -11.57 16.72
CA GLY A 567 -11.55 -10.49 17.49
C GLY A 567 -11.19 -9.28 16.62
N GLY A 568 -10.15 -8.53 17.01
CA GLY A 568 -9.79 -7.28 16.33
C GLY A 568 -10.82 -6.19 16.54
N LEU A 569 -10.92 -5.22 15.61
CA LEU A 569 -11.76 -4.02 15.74
C LEU A 569 -12.97 -3.99 14.82
N GLN A 570 -12.84 -4.62 13.65
CA GLN A 570 -13.82 -4.47 12.56
C GLN A 570 -15.08 -5.30 12.83
N PRO A 571 -16.30 -4.74 12.61
CA PRO A 571 -17.54 -5.51 12.68
C PRO A 571 -17.60 -6.57 11.56
N VAL A 572 -18.40 -7.60 11.76
CA VAL A 572 -18.62 -8.69 10.81
C VAL A 572 -20.07 -8.68 10.35
N VAL A 573 -20.29 -8.77 9.03
CA VAL A 573 -21.61 -8.74 8.41
C VAL A 573 -21.92 -10.09 7.78
N LYS A 574 -23.19 -10.55 7.96
CA LYS A 574 -23.78 -11.65 7.17
C LYS A 574 -25.05 -11.15 6.55
N CYS A 575 -25.19 -11.21 5.22
CA CYS A 575 -26.40 -10.78 4.53
C CYS A 575 -26.94 -11.86 3.59
N PHE A 576 -28.25 -11.80 3.35
CA PHE A 576 -28.99 -12.76 2.55
C PHE A 576 -30.12 -12.06 1.79
N ALA A 577 -30.39 -12.56 0.58
CA ALA A 577 -31.57 -12.23 -0.23
C ALA A 577 -32.56 -13.41 -0.17
N ASN A 578 -33.80 -13.19 0.31
CA ASN A 578 -34.78 -14.23 0.58
C ASN A 578 -34.23 -15.44 1.34
N GLY A 579 -33.30 -15.19 2.29
CA GLY A 579 -32.64 -16.21 3.12
C GLY A 579 -31.50 -16.99 2.45
N GLN A 580 -31.07 -16.60 1.24
CA GLN A 580 -29.99 -17.25 0.48
C GLN A 580 -28.92 -16.23 0.08
N LYS A 581 -27.70 -16.69 -0.19
CA LYS A 581 -26.61 -15.85 -0.71
C LYS A 581 -26.75 -15.52 -2.20
N CYS A 582 -27.43 -16.36 -2.96
CA CYS A 582 -27.71 -16.21 -4.38
C CYS A 582 -29.13 -16.66 -4.66
N ILE A 583 -29.92 -15.85 -5.39
CA ILE A 583 -31.30 -16.13 -5.74
C ILE A 583 -31.60 -15.79 -7.19
N HIS A 584 -32.67 -16.39 -7.73
CA HIS A 584 -33.24 -16.07 -9.05
C HIS A 584 -34.67 -15.60 -8.88
N VAL A 585 -34.97 -14.37 -9.28
CA VAL A 585 -36.31 -13.78 -9.22
C VAL A 585 -36.70 -13.16 -10.56
N LYS A 586 -37.99 -12.89 -10.76
CA LYS A 586 -38.47 -12.16 -11.94
C LYS A 586 -38.33 -10.65 -11.70
N ALA A 587 -38.11 -9.90 -12.81
CA ALA A 587 -38.17 -8.44 -12.75
C ALA A 587 -39.51 -7.97 -12.19
N GLY A 588 -39.47 -7.03 -11.25
CA GLY A 588 -40.66 -6.53 -10.57
C GLY A 588 -41.11 -7.33 -9.34
N GLU A 589 -40.50 -8.46 -9.03
CA GLU A 589 -40.73 -9.18 -7.78
C GLU A 589 -40.02 -8.48 -6.60
N THR A 590 -40.66 -8.53 -5.44
CA THR A 590 -40.08 -8.00 -4.21
C THR A 590 -39.08 -8.99 -3.61
N VAL A 591 -37.85 -8.55 -3.40
CA VAL A 591 -36.79 -9.30 -2.70
C VAL A 591 -36.68 -8.78 -1.29
N THR A 592 -36.67 -9.68 -0.31
CA THR A 592 -36.40 -9.37 1.09
C THR A 592 -34.93 -9.56 1.39
N PHE A 593 -34.26 -8.50 1.82
CA PHE A 593 -32.88 -8.54 2.28
C PHE A 593 -32.85 -8.56 3.81
N THR A 594 -32.00 -9.42 4.34
CA THR A 594 -31.75 -9.52 5.79
C THR A 594 -30.26 -9.54 6.04
N ALA A 595 -29.83 -8.88 7.12
CA ALA A 595 -28.45 -8.97 7.56
C ALA A 595 -28.35 -9.05 9.07
N SER A 596 -27.27 -9.69 9.54
CA SER A 596 -26.77 -9.56 10.93
C SER A 596 -25.41 -8.89 10.91
N ILE A 597 -25.20 -7.96 11.83
CA ILE A 597 -23.98 -7.18 12.02
C ILE A 597 -23.50 -7.46 13.44
N GLU A 598 -22.34 -8.07 13.56
CA GLU A 598 -21.73 -8.45 14.84
C GLU A 598 -20.50 -7.58 15.08
N VAL A 599 -20.36 -6.98 16.27
CA VAL A 599 -19.19 -6.19 16.68
C VAL A 599 -18.35 -7.01 17.65
N PRO A 600 -17.02 -7.09 17.46
CA PRO A 600 -16.14 -7.78 18.39
C PRO A 600 -16.29 -7.24 19.83
N ASN A 601 -16.05 -8.09 20.81
CA ASN A 601 -16.19 -7.72 22.22
C ASN A 601 -15.30 -6.53 22.59
N HIS A 602 -15.85 -5.57 23.31
CA HIS A 602 -15.17 -4.36 23.82
C HIS A 602 -14.71 -3.36 22.72
N THR A 603 -15.23 -3.45 21.49
CA THR A 603 -14.85 -2.56 20.40
C THR A 603 -15.92 -1.53 20.02
N GLY A 604 -17.07 -1.56 20.67
CA GLY A 604 -18.15 -0.58 20.46
C GLY A 604 -19.51 -1.20 20.16
N THR A 605 -20.34 -0.46 19.46
CA THR A 605 -21.70 -0.86 19.07
C THR A 605 -21.93 -0.57 17.61
N VAL A 606 -22.90 -1.27 16.98
CA VAL A 606 -23.32 -0.96 15.62
C VAL A 606 -24.00 0.42 15.60
N THR A 607 -23.58 1.28 14.69
CA THR A 607 -24.07 2.66 14.60
C THR A 607 -24.88 2.93 13.36
N ALA A 608 -24.54 2.30 12.23
CA ALA A 608 -25.29 2.43 10.99
C ALA A 608 -25.18 1.18 10.11
N ALA A 609 -26.14 1.06 9.19
CA ALA A 609 -26.10 0.13 8.06
C ALA A 609 -26.80 0.77 6.87
N THR A 610 -26.20 0.61 5.69
CA THR A 610 -26.68 1.21 4.44
C THR A 610 -26.57 0.22 3.29
N TRP A 611 -27.60 0.15 2.42
CA TRP A 611 -27.60 -0.70 1.23
C TRP A 611 -27.37 0.12 -0.04
N ASP A 612 -26.52 -0.42 -0.92
CA ASP A 612 -26.54 -0.10 -2.34
C ASP A 612 -27.03 -1.33 -3.13
N PHE A 613 -28.17 -1.22 -3.79
CA PHE A 613 -28.80 -2.33 -4.52
C PHE A 613 -28.45 -2.36 -6.00
N GLU A 614 -28.08 -1.24 -6.60
CA GLU A 614 -28.02 -1.07 -8.06
C GLU A 614 -26.71 -0.40 -8.53
N TYR A 615 -25.61 -0.50 -7.77
CA TYR A 615 -24.29 0.08 -8.10
C TYR A 615 -24.31 1.60 -8.29
N THR A 616 -25.08 2.29 -7.46
CA THR A 616 -25.18 3.76 -7.50
C THR A 616 -24.09 4.44 -6.71
N ASN A 617 -23.35 3.69 -5.90
CA ASN A 617 -22.41 4.19 -4.90
C ASN A 617 -23.05 5.18 -3.89
N ASP A 618 -24.38 5.09 -3.74
CA ASP A 618 -25.15 5.90 -2.79
C ASP A 618 -25.45 5.08 -1.53
N PHE A 619 -24.66 5.30 -0.50
CA PHE A 619 -24.83 4.75 0.85
C PHE A 619 -25.47 5.76 1.81
N SER A 620 -26.17 6.78 1.32
CA SER A 620 -26.77 7.84 2.15
C SER A 620 -28.01 7.36 2.94
N ARG A 621 -28.71 6.35 2.44
CA ARG A 621 -29.92 5.84 3.07
C ARG A 621 -29.58 4.88 4.21
N ARG A 622 -29.72 5.35 5.44
CA ARG A 622 -29.58 4.52 6.65
C ARG A 622 -30.76 3.59 6.83
N GLU A 623 -30.48 2.33 7.13
CA GLU A 623 -31.48 1.32 7.44
C GLU A 623 -31.85 1.34 8.93
N LYS A 624 -33.07 0.85 9.23
CA LYS A 624 -33.50 0.66 10.61
C LYS A 624 -32.78 -0.53 11.23
N LEU A 625 -32.05 -0.29 12.29
CA LEU A 625 -31.36 -1.31 13.08
C LEU A 625 -32.26 -1.89 14.16
N GLU A 626 -32.37 -3.23 14.19
CA GLU A 626 -32.94 -3.95 15.34
C GLU A 626 -31.77 -4.37 16.24
N MET A 627 -31.50 -3.54 17.26
CA MET A 627 -30.38 -3.72 18.18
C MET A 627 -30.63 -4.85 19.16
N LYS A 628 -29.61 -5.69 19.39
CA LYS A 628 -29.56 -6.76 20.39
C LYS A 628 -28.26 -6.71 21.14
N GLU A 629 -28.18 -7.44 22.27
CA GLU A 629 -26.95 -7.62 23.04
C GLU A 629 -26.25 -6.30 23.37
N ASN A 630 -27.04 -5.32 23.86
CA ASN A 630 -26.54 -3.98 24.19
C ASN A 630 -25.81 -3.25 23.03
N GLY A 631 -26.22 -3.57 21.78
CA GLY A 631 -25.66 -2.94 20.57
C GLY A 631 -24.51 -3.68 19.91
N HIS A 632 -24.05 -4.79 20.48
CA HIS A 632 -23.02 -5.64 19.84
C HIS A 632 -23.54 -6.45 18.67
N LEU A 633 -24.83 -6.70 18.60
CA LEU A 633 -25.52 -7.35 17.49
C LEU A 633 -26.66 -6.46 16.99
N ALA A 634 -26.71 -6.24 15.69
CA ALA A 634 -27.84 -5.59 15.03
C ALA A 634 -28.36 -6.44 13.87
N ASN A 635 -29.69 -6.49 13.73
CA ASN A 635 -30.32 -7.05 12.56
C ASN A 635 -30.87 -5.94 11.66
N VAL A 636 -30.78 -6.17 10.37
CA VAL A 636 -31.37 -5.31 9.33
C VAL A 636 -32.32 -6.14 8.49
N LYS A 637 -33.50 -5.57 8.19
CA LYS A 637 -34.43 -6.17 7.24
C LYS A 637 -35.03 -5.08 6.37
N THR A 638 -34.90 -5.24 5.07
CA THR A 638 -35.44 -4.30 4.09
C THR A 638 -35.92 -5.05 2.85
N THR A 639 -36.56 -4.35 1.92
CA THR A 639 -37.01 -4.92 0.66
C THR A 639 -36.63 -4.04 -0.51
N HIS A 640 -36.33 -4.67 -1.65
CA HIS A 640 -36.02 -3.96 -2.89
C HIS A 640 -36.70 -4.64 -4.08
N ILE A 641 -36.97 -3.91 -5.15
CA ILE A 641 -37.57 -4.38 -6.40
C ILE A 641 -36.67 -3.99 -7.56
N PHE A 642 -36.04 -4.97 -8.17
CA PHE A 642 -35.27 -4.75 -9.39
C PHE A 642 -36.22 -4.65 -10.59
N LYS A 643 -36.23 -3.50 -11.25
CA LYS A 643 -37.17 -3.21 -12.35
C LYS A 643 -36.69 -3.77 -13.69
N LYS A 644 -35.36 -3.93 -13.86
CA LYS A 644 -34.75 -4.38 -15.11
C LYS A 644 -34.15 -5.78 -14.95
N PRO A 645 -34.15 -6.61 -16.02
CA PRO A 645 -33.36 -7.84 -16.05
C PRO A 645 -31.87 -7.55 -15.93
N GLY A 646 -31.13 -8.37 -15.17
CA GLY A 646 -29.69 -8.22 -14.97
C GLY A 646 -29.17 -9.09 -13.83
N THR A 647 -27.88 -9.12 -13.64
CA THR A 647 -27.24 -9.63 -12.44
C THR A 647 -26.93 -8.44 -11.56
N TYR A 648 -27.31 -8.52 -10.29
CA TYR A 648 -27.07 -7.48 -9.29
C TYR A 648 -26.30 -8.07 -8.13
N PHE A 649 -25.40 -7.28 -7.55
CA PHE A 649 -24.66 -7.62 -6.34
C PHE A 649 -24.92 -6.57 -5.27
N PRO A 650 -26.09 -6.60 -4.60
CA PRO A 650 -26.40 -5.66 -3.54
C PRO A 650 -25.36 -5.70 -2.42
N VAL A 651 -24.93 -4.54 -1.97
CA VAL A 651 -23.91 -4.38 -0.94
C VAL A 651 -24.50 -3.75 0.30
N LEU A 652 -24.25 -4.35 1.47
CA LEU A 652 -24.52 -3.75 2.76
C LEU A 652 -23.22 -3.25 3.38
N LYS A 653 -23.11 -1.96 3.59
CA LYS A 653 -22.05 -1.31 4.37
C LYS A 653 -22.52 -1.08 5.80
N ALA A 654 -21.75 -1.57 6.78
CA ALA A 654 -22.08 -1.42 8.20
C ALA A 654 -20.98 -0.64 8.92
N GLN A 655 -21.37 0.09 9.96
CA GLN A 655 -20.48 0.91 10.78
C GLN A 655 -20.61 0.54 12.25
N SER A 656 -19.52 0.60 12.98
CA SER A 656 -19.48 0.52 14.45
C SER A 656 -18.56 1.59 15.03
N SER A 657 -18.91 2.06 16.22
CA SER A 657 -18.12 3.05 16.96
C SER A 657 -18.17 2.78 18.45
N ARG A 658 -17.12 3.10 19.18
CA ARG A 658 -17.07 3.01 20.65
C ARG A 658 -17.93 4.05 21.33
N THR A 659 -18.08 5.22 20.73
CA THR A 659 -18.85 6.35 21.27
C THR A 659 -20.31 6.33 20.89
N GLY A 660 -20.69 5.53 19.85
CA GLY A 660 -22.02 5.52 19.30
C GLY A 660 -22.38 6.76 18.46
N THR A 661 -21.41 7.65 18.19
CA THR A 661 -21.58 8.84 17.35
C THR A 661 -21.35 8.51 15.88
N LEU A 662 -22.07 9.20 14.98
CA LEU A 662 -22.09 8.88 13.54
C LEU A 662 -21.54 9.99 12.66
N ASP A 663 -21.62 11.23 13.10
CA ASP A 663 -21.50 12.39 12.21
C ASP A 663 -20.23 13.23 12.45
N ASP A 664 -19.34 12.79 13.31
CA ASP A 664 -18.04 13.43 13.53
C ASP A 664 -16.95 12.60 12.83
N ILE A 665 -16.36 13.14 11.77
CA ILE A 665 -15.32 12.49 10.97
C ILE A 665 -14.03 12.21 11.76
N TYR A 666 -13.84 12.87 12.91
CA TYR A 666 -12.69 12.64 13.79
C TYR A 666 -12.98 11.60 14.88
N VAL A 667 -14.21 11.10 14.97
CA VAL A 667 -14.54 9.97 15.84
C VAL A 667 -14.27 8.66 15.08
N PRO A 668 -13.37 7.81 15.60
CA PRO A 668 -13.02 6.57 14.91
C PRO A 668 -14.23 5.66 14.68
N VAL A 669 -14.43 5.24 13.43
CA VAL A 669 -15.53 4.36 12.99
C VAL A 669 -14.95 3.20 12.20
N SER A 670 -15.29 1.97 12.59
CA SER A 670 -14.91 0.78 11.84
C SER A 670 -15.99 0.41 10.83
N TYR A 671 -15.60 0.17 9.59
CA TYR A 671 -16.48 -0.21 8.50
C TYR A 671 -16.31 -1.67 8.10
N THR A 672 -17.38 -2.29 7.63
CA THR A 672 -17.35 -3.57 6.93
C THR A 672 -18.50 -3.65 5.93
N HIS A 673 -18.40 -4.54 4.93
CA HIS A 673 -19.53 -4.81 4.04
C HIS A 673 -19.56 -6.27 3.58
N LEU A 674 -20.69 -6.69 3.05
CA LEU A 674 -20.84 -7.97 2.39
C LEU A 674 -21.81 -7.81 1.21
N ARG A 675 -21.54 -8.50 0.12
CA ARG A 675 -22.39 -8.54 -1.08
C ARG A 675 -23.33 -9.74 -1.04
N ALA A 676 -24.52 -9.58 -1.59
CA ALA A 676 -25.47 -10.64 -1.85
C ALA A 676 -25.78 -10.69 -3.35
N HIS A 677 -25.73 -11.86 -3.95
CA HIS A 677 -25.93 -12.05 -5.38
C HIS A 677 -27.39 -12.29 -5.73
N GLU A 678 -27.89 -11.61 -6.78
CA GLU A 678 -29.16 -11.94 -7.44
C GLU A 678 -28.89 -12.14 -8.92
N THR A 679 -29.22 -13.35 -9.45
CA THR A 679 -29.13 -13.63 -10.89
C THR A 679 -30.50 -13.73 -11.51
N ARG A 680 -30.59 -13.31 -12.76
CA ARG A 680 -31.80 -13.50 -13.60
C ARG A 680 -31.47 -14.39 -14.77
N ARG A 681 -32.35 -15.35 -15.02
CA ARG A 681 -32.42 -15.99 -16.33
C ARG A 681 -33.43 -15.25 -17.20
N HIS A 682 -33.12 -15.18 -18.49
CA HIS A 682 -33.96 -14.65 -19.58
C HIS A 682 -35.28 -15.36 -19.69
#